data_a9cec98230919c388e0e49611e6f5327
#
_entry.id   a9cec98230919c388e0e49611e6f5327
#
_cell.length_a   1.000
_cell.length_b   1.000
_cell.length_c   1.000
_cell.angle_alpha   90.00
_cell.angle_beta   90.00
_cell.angle_gamma   90.00
#
_symmetry.space_group_name_H-M   'P 1'
#
loop_
_entity.id
_entity.type
_entity.pdbx_description
1 polymer ?
#
loop_
_entity_poly.entity_id
_entity_poly.type
_entity_poly.pdbx_seq_one_letter_code
_entity_poly.pdbx_strand_id
1 'polypeptide(L)'
;MYEFKNIPQELKNAPQWILWRSEERDGKKTKVPYQIDGSMAQSSNKRTWSTFPTVLKFYNERDYDGIGFMFSKNDPFIGIDIDHCVEDGVLSPFAEEIVQAIGSYTEYSPSGKGVHIIAKGKIPLRGPGTGRKNPELGLEVYRHGRYFTFTGNSLGIGAVEERTDELKELFEKYLKDKKEESKPSNPSAASSRDMSNLSNKEIWERMFNSKNGKSIQDLFNGHLINDDHSATDMALCNHLAFWTDKDPAKMDSMFRESGLFREKWDRQHSSDGATYGDMTIAAAVYSTHTTISDLLEEQQEQPYEIYISHPENSQVEDTEEIIDTTPVFHLTELGNAERIVYYHGKNIRYCNELDWLIWDGKRWEEDSKRKIEAITAKTLRALYGEAEATEDKIRKKQLNDWAKKCERRSIRINSILDVRPMVSVKKKDFDSFKFLFNCDNGVIDLKTGELRPHDRDLLLTKMSPIPYEKDADCPNWIAFLESIFLTPVGDPDHELIEYLQKAIGYSLTGVTKEQIMFFLFGNGRNGKSTFINVIQDILGDYARQTNSDTFLKKKNDSGINNDVARLDGARFVSAVESEEGQQLSEALVKQITGGEKMSARFLRQEYFEFTPEFKVFFTTNHKPIIKGGDNGIWRRIKLIPFTVTIPEEKTDPDLPEKLKSEMPGILRWAVEGCLKWQKEGLKDPKAIKNATQGYREDMDILGPFINENCTIHEDAKIEAKTLYENYKKWCFQNDEIDLKNRSFYRQLEIRGYKKENGAKNKVYFHGLTLNQYAGPNLFSGVKEKAEGVNLVNQSEENKTSTRKKL
;
A
#
# COMPACT_ATOMS: atom_id res chain seq x y z
N MET A 1 -37.77 27.05 8.01
CA MET A 1 -36.46 27.74 8.16
C MET A 1 -35.66 26.85 9.11
N TYR A 2 -34.39 26.56 8.83
CA TYR A 2 -33.57 25.69 9.65
C TYR A 2 -33.10 26.41 10.92
N GLU A 3 -33.09 25.71 12.05
CA GLU A 3 -32.75 26.24 13.36
C GLU A 3 -31.40 25.72 13.88
N PHE A 4 -30.34 25.82 13.09
CA PHE A 4 -29.00 25.26 13.36
C PHE A 4 -28.41 25.63 14.73
N LYS A 5 -28.94 26.68 15.41
CA LYS A 5 -28.56 27.02 16.80
C LYS A 5 -28.87 25.89 17.79
N ASN A 6 -29.91 25.08 17.52
CA ASN A 6 -30.37 24.01 18.40
C ASN A 6 -29.57 22.71 18.26
N ILE A 7 -28.68 22.60 17.25
CA ILE A 7 -27.79 21.43 17.12
C ILE A 7 -26.86 21.36 18.34
N PRO A 8 -26.69 20.17 18.98
CA PRO A 8 -25.81 19.98 20.12
C PRO A 8 -24.39 20.47 19.93
N GLN A 9 -23.80 21.07 20.95
CA GLN A 9 -22.47 21.66 20.88
C GLN A 9 -21.40 20.61 20.60
N GLU A 10 -21.56 19.38 21.10
CA GLU A 10 -20.61 18.29 20.83
C GLU A 10 -20.54 17.89 19.34
N LEU A 11 -21.66 17.90 18.62
CA LEU A 11 -21.66 17.70 17.16
C LEU A 11 -21.02 18.89 16.44
N LYS A 12 -21.27 20.12 16.88
CA LYS A 12 -20.66 21.33 16.31
C LYS A 12 -19.13 21.34 16.48
N ASN A 13 -18.61 20.74 17.53
CA ASN A 13 -17.17 20.65 17.81
C ASN A 13 -16.46 19.63 16.91
N ALA A 14 -17.17 18.68 16.32
CA ALA A 14 -16.60 17.70 15.42
C ALA A 14 -16.36 18.31 14.03
N PRO A 15 -15.15 18.16 13.41
CA PRO A 15 -14.85 18.72 12.10
C PRO A 15 -15.35 17.78 10.98
N GLN A 16 -16.64 17.46 11.01
CA GLN A 16 -17.27 16.44 10.15
C GLN A 16 -18.46 17.00 9.36
N TRP A 17 -18.48 18.31 9.12
CA TRP A 17 -19.57 19.01 8.48
C TRP A 17 -19.33 19.22 7.00
N ILE A 18 -20.43 19.20 6.22
CA ILE A 18 -20.44 19.41 4.77
C ILE A 18 -21.65 20.24 4.37
N LEU A 19 -21.66 20.74 3.15
CA LEU A 19 -22.80 21.34 2.49
C LEU A 19 -23.54 20.28 1.67
N TRP A 20 -24.83 20.51 1.34
CA TRP A 20 -25.52 19.63 0.41
C TRP A 20 -26.50 20.42 -0.49
N ARG A 21 -26.73 19.84 -1.69
CA ARG A 21 -27.76 20.30 -2.63
C ARG A 21 -28.64 19.14 -3.07
N SER A 22 -29.90 19.46 -3.38
CA SER A 22 -30.83 18.55 -4.03
C SER A 22 -30.63 18.59 -5.54
N GLU A 23 -30.19 17.51 -6.13
CA GLU A 23 -29.98 17.36 -7.57
C GLU A 23 -30.90 16.27 -8.13
N GLU A 24 -31.31 16.46 -9.37
CA GLU A 24 -32.01 15.40 -10.10
C GLU A 24 -30.99 14.48 -10.78
N ARG A 25 -30.98 13.21 -10.36
CA ARG A 25 -30.14 12.17 -10.94
C ARG A 25 -31.02 10.98 -11.29
N ASP A 26 -30.96 10.52 -12.53
CA ASP A 26 -31.77 9.41 -13.04
C ASP A 26 -33.27 9.58 -12.73
N GLY A 27 -33.80 10.80 -12.87
CA GLY A 27 -35.21 11.13 -12.61
C GLY A 27 -35.61 11.11 -11.14
N LYS A 28 -34.64 11.07 -10.19
CA LYS A 28 -34.88 11.12 -8.74
C LYS A 28 -34.13 12.27 -8.09
N LYS A 29 -34.82 13.02 -7.21
CA LYS A 29 -34.18 14.04 -6.37
C LYS A 29 -33.28 13.37 -5.35
N THR A 30 -31.97 13.68 -5.41
CA THR A 30 -30.95 13.12 -4.55
C THR A 30 -30.21 14.25 -3.83
N LYS A 31 -30.01 14.09 -2.52
CA LYS A 31 -29.20 15.01 -1.72
C LYS A 31 -27.73 14.71 -1.97
N VAL A 32 -27.00 15.63 -2.59
CA VAL A 32 -25.59 15.46 -2.96
C VAL A 32 -24.71 16.26 -2.01
N PRO A 33 -23.69 15.62 -1.36
CA PRO A 33 -22.81 16.30 -0.41
C PRO A 33 -21.69 17.08 -1.13
N TYR A 34 -21.42 18.29 -0.63
CA TYR A 34 -20.41 19.22 -1.17
C TYR A 34 -19.43 19.71 -0.10
N GLN A 35 -18.20 19.95 -0.56
CA GLN A 35 -17.17 20.67 0.18
C GLN A 35 -17.40 22.19 0.11
N ILE A 36 -16.70 22.93 0.94
CA ILE A 36 -16.75 24.40 0.95
C ILE A 36 -16.21 25.03 -0.34
N ASP A 37 -15.38 24.33 -1.12
CA ASP A 37 -14.85 24.78 -2.43
C ASP A 37 -15.80 24.50 -3.58
N GLY A 38 -16.94 23.84 -3.36
CA GLY A 38 -17.93 23.48 -4.36
C GLY A 38 -17.69 22.14 -5.06
N SER A 39 -16.66 21.40 -4.70
CA SER A 39 -16.45 20.02 -5.14
C SER A 39 -17.26 19.02 -4.29
N MET A 40 -17.46 17.80 -4.79
CA MET A 40 -18.23 16.78 -4.06
C MET A 40 -17.50 16.31 -2.80
N ALA A 41 -18.22 16.20 -1.69
CA ALA A 41 -17.71 15.61 -0.45
C ALA A 41 -17.88 14.09 -0.46
N GLN A 42 -17.00 13.37 0.23
CA GLN A 42 -16.98 11.91 0.30
C GLN A 42 -17.10 11.43 1.75
N SER A 43 -18.00 10.48 1.99
CA SER A 43 -18.24 9.94 3.33
C SER A 43 -17.09 9.11 3.92
N SER A 44 -16.14 8.70 3.08
CA SER A 44 -14.94 7.95 3.47
C SER A 44 -13.67 8.81 3.59
N ASN A 45 -13.71 10.07 3.13
CA ASN A 45 -12.54 10.95 3.07
C ASN A 45 -12.69 12.18 3.97
N LYS A 46 -12.09 12.14 5.15
CA LYS A 46 -12.13 13.23 6.16
C LYS A 46 -11.59 14.58 5.66
N ARG A 47 -10.74 14.59 4.62
CA ARG A 47 -10.18 15.84 4.05
C ARG A 47 -11.24 16.65 3.29
N THR A 48 -12.37 16.02 2.95
CA THR A 48 -13.50 16.68 2.26
C THR A 48 -14.53 17.26 3.22
N TRP A 49 -14.29 17.18 4.53
CA TRP A 49 -15.17 17.68 5.58
C TRP A 49 -14.60 18.97 6.16
N SER A 50 -15.44 19.72 6.87
CA SER A 50 -15.05 20.99 7.44
C SER A 50 -15.61 21.17 8.86
N THR A 51 -15.29 22.28 9.51
CA THR A 51 -15.86 22.65 10.81
C THR A 51 -17.26 23.24 10.66
N PHE A 52 -18.09 23.10 11.66
CA PHE A 52 -19.44 23.65 11.70
C PHE A 52 -19.48 25.16 11.39
N PRO A 53 -18.67 26.04 12.03
CA PRO A 53 -18.68 27.47 11.73
C PRO A 53 -18.33 27.77 10.27
N THR A 54 -17.37 27.02 9.69
CA THR A 54 -16.95 27.19 8.30
C THR A 54 -18.09 26.84 7.35
N VAL A 55 -18.72 25.66 7.54
CA VAL A 55 -19.82 25.20 6.70
C VAL A 55 -21.02 26.14 6.82
N LEU A 56 -21.36 26.60 8.02
CA LEU A 56 -22.45 27.54 8.26
C LEU A 56 -22.21 28.89 7.55
N LYS A 57 -20.98 29.39 7.54
CA LYS A 57 -20.61 30.60 6.79
C LYS A 57 -20.89 30.41 5.31
N PHE A 58 -20.39 29.34 4.69
CA PHE A 58 -20.59 29.08 3.26
C PHE A 58 -22.04 28.77 2.90
N TYR A 59 -22.81 28.16 3.78
CA TYR A 59 -24.26 28.00 3.62
C TYR A 59 -24.97 29.35 3.51
N ASN A 60 -24.60 30.33 4.33
CA ASN A 60 -25.20 31.67 4.32
C ASN A 60 -24.73 32.52 3.12
N GLU A 61 -23.56 32.24 2.57
CA GLU A 61 -22.95 33.02 1.46
C GLU A 61 -23.24 32.46 0.08
N ARG A 62 -23.68 31.21 -0.03
CA ARG A 62 -23.85 30.50 -1.29
C ARG A 62 -25.18 29.74 -1.34
N ASP A 63 -25.58 29.39 -2.54
CA ASP A 63 -26.83 28.66 -2.79
C ASP A 63 -26.66 27.15 -2.53
N TYR A 64 -26.88 26.72 -1.28
CA TYR A 64 -26.96 25.34 -0.84
C TYR A 64 -28.28 25.08 -0.10
N ASP A 65 -28.81 23.87 -0.23
CA ASP A 65 -30.09 23.51 0.42
C ASP A 65 -29.93 23.24 1.92
N GLY A 66 -28.70 23.01 2.41
CA GLY A 66 -28.46 22.83 3.82
C GLY A 66 -27.06 22.34 4.17
N ILE A 67 -26.91 21.96 5.45
CA ILE A 67 -25.68 21.38 5.98
C ILE A 67 -25.91 19.91 6.38
N GLY A 68 -24.83 19.15 6.43
CA GLY A 68 -24.87 17.74 6.82
C GLY A 68 -23.67 17.33 7.67
N PHE A 69 -23.81 16.22 8.40
CA PHE A 69 -22.78 15.67 9.26
C PHE A 69 -22.37 14.27 8.79
N MET A 70 -21.08 14.03 8.66
CA MET A 70 -20.49 12.77 8.22
C MET A 70 -20.16 11.88 9.41
N PHE A 71 -20.74 10.67 9.47
CA PHE A 71 -20.39 9.67 10.49
C PHE A 71 -19.09 8.96 10.17
N SER A 72 -18.19 8.88 11.13
CA SER A 72 -16.83 8.36 11.02
C SER A 72 -16.64 7.10 11.89
N LYS A 73 -15.75 6.19 11.48
CA LYS A 73 -15.41 5.01 12.31
C LYS A 73 -14.83 5.35 13.69
N ASN A 74 -14.33 6.58 13.85
CA ASN A 74 -13.55 6.99 15.02
C ASN A 74 -14.33 7.91 15.95
N ASP A 75 -15.58 8.21 15.65
CA ASP A 75 -16.46 8.94 16.56
C ASP A 75 -17.47 8.01 17.23
N PRO A 76 -18.09 8.41 18.35
CA PRO A 76 -19.06 7.58 19.07
C PRO A 76 -20.47 7.67 18.50
N PHE A 77 -20.70 8.47 17.45
CA PHE A 77 -22.03 8.83 17.01
C PHE A 77 -22.69 7.77 16.14
N ILE A 78 -23.96 7.50 16.44
CA ILE A 78 -24.85 6.62 15.68
C ILE A 78 -25.99 7.47 15.15
N GLY A 79 -26.27 7.36 13.85
CA GLY A 79 -27.40 8.03 13.21
C GLY A 79 -28.54 7.03 12.97
N ILE A 80 -29.74 7.37 13.38
CA ILE A 80 -30.99 6.64 13.11
C ILE A 80 -31.85 7.56 12.24
N ASP A 81 -32.31 7.05 11.10
CA ASP A 81 -33.21 7.71 10.17
C ASP A 81 -34.52 6.94 10.08
N ILE A 82 -35.64 7.64 10.30
CA ILE A 82 -36.98 7.07 10.18
C ILE A 82 -37.74 7.89 9.15
N ASP A 83 -37.91 7.31 7.95
CA ASP A 83 -38.58 7.93 6.83
C ASP A 83 -40.11 7.80 6.93
N HIS A 84 -40.83 8.80 6.38
CA HIS A 84 -42.29 8.78 6.24
C HIS A 84 -43.06 8.55 7.53
N CYS A 85 -42.51 9.00 8.66
CA CYS A 85 -43.05 8.77 9.99
C CYS A 85 -43.73 10.03 10.60
N VAL A 86 -43.84 11.14 9.86
CA VAL A 86 -44.45 12.38 10.29
C VAL A 86 -45.59 12.76 9.35
N GLU A 87 -46.80 12.94 9.89
CA GLU A 87 -47.99 13.42 9.17
C GLU A 87 -48.59 14.60 9.98
N ASP A 88 -48.80 15.74 9.31
CA ASP A 88 -49.30 16.99 9.93
C ASP A 88 -48.55 17.42 11.22
N GLY A 89 -47.24 17.16 11.26
CA GLY A 89 -46.38 17.48 12.41
C GLY A 89 -46.47 16.51 13.58
N VAL A 90 -47.21 15.42 13.45
CA VAL A 90 -47.37 14.39 14.48
C VAL A 90 -46.56 13.15 14.07
N LEU A 91 -45.81 12.59 15.04
CA LEU A 91 -45.08 11.34 14.86
C LEU A 91 -46.04 10.16 14.76
N SER A 92 -45.70 9.19 13.93
CA SER A 92 -46.36 7.87 13.97
C SER A 92 -46.08 7.18 15.31
N PRO A 93 -46.99 6.33 15.83
CA PRO A 93 -46.75 5.62 17.10
C PRO A 93 -45.45 4.82 17.11
N PHE A 94 -45.02 4.29 15.96
CA PHE A 94 -43.76 3.59 15.79
C PHE A 94 -42.54 4.51 15.97
N ALA A 95 -42.53 5.70 15.34
CA ALA A 95 -41.46 6.65 15.48
C ALA A 95 -41.41 7.26 16.89
N GLU A 96 -42.57 7.52 17.47
CA GLU A 96 -42.68 8.02 18.84
C GLU A 96 -42.11 7.03 19.87
N GLU A 97 -42.39 5.74 19.73
CA GLU A 97 -41.79 4.69 20.56
C GLU A 97 -40.25 4.70 20.47
N ILE A 98 -39.67 4.79 19.25
CA ILE A 98 -38.21 4.79 19.07
C ILE A 98 -37.61 6.08 19.65
N VAL A 99 -38.21 7.24 19.40
CA VAL A 99 -37.73 8.52 19.91
C VAL A 99 -37.69 8.52 21.43
N GLN A 100 -38.73 7.99 22.07
CA GLN A 100 -38.83 7.87 23.55
C GLN A 100 -37.84 6.85 24.10
N ALA A 101 -37.72 5.67 23.45
CA ALA A 101 -36.82 4.60 23.88
C ALA A 101 -35.34 5.03 23.77
N ILE A 102 -34.96 5.68 22.68
CA ILE A 102 -33.59 6.15 22.50
C ILE A 102 -33.31 7.39 23.35
N GLY A 103 -34.26 8.31 23.51
CA GLY A 103 -34.13 9.45 24.40
C GLY A 103 -32.88 10.30 24.17
N SER A 104 -32.52 10.59 22.91
CA SER A 104 -31.33 11.34 22.49
C SER A 104 -31.72 12.43 21.50
N TYR A 105 -30.75 13.26 21.08
CA TYR A 105 -31.00 14.36 20.16
C TYR A 105 -31.79 13.89 18.93
N THR A 106 -32.96 14.47 18.74
CA THR A 106 -33.88 14.15 17.65
C THR A 106 -34.34 15.42 16.94
N GLU A 107 -34.31 15.39 15.61
CA GLU A 107 -34.77 16.51 14.77
C GLU A 107 -35.63 16.03 13.60
N TYR A 108 -36.45 16.90 13.03
CA TYR A 108 -37.15 16.66 11.78
C TYR A 108 -36.19 16.62 10.61
N SER A 109 -36.34 15.67 9.70
CA SER A 109 -35.61 15.65 8.43
C SER A 109 -35.94 16.85 7.55
N PRO A 110 -35.14 17.22 6.55
CA PRO A 110 -35.39 18.38 5.66
C PRO A 110 -36.73 18.33 4.91
N SER A 111 -37.28 17.14 4.71
CA SER A 111 -38.60 16.97 4.07
C SER A 111 -39.78 17.28 5.04
N GLY A 112 -39.53 17.33 6.33
CA GLY A 112 -40.53 17.40 7.36
C GLY A 112 -41.39 16.13 7.54
N LYS A 113 -41.10 15.05 6.78
CA LYS A 113 -41.87 13.78 6.79
C LYS A 113 -41.17 12.63 7.52
N GLY A 114 -39.97 12.85 8.01
CA GLY A 114 -39.19 11.89 8.76
C GLY A 114 -38.42 12.53 9.88
N VAL A 115 -37.72 11.73 10.69
CA VAL A 115 -36.87 12.19 11.79
C VAL A 115 -35.50 11.58 11.75
N HIS A 116 -34.51 12.33 12.21
CA HIS A 116 -33.15 11.87 12.48
C HIS A 116 -32.92 11.85 13.98
N ILE A 117 -32.42 10.73 14.51
CA ILE A 117 -32.02 10.61 15.93
C ILE A 117 -30.51 10.42 15.94
N ILE A 118 -29.77 11.17 16.74
CA ILE A 118 -28.34 11.02 16.93
C ILE A 118 -28.09 10.60 18.39
N ALA A 119 -27.45 9.45 18.55
CA ALA A 119 -27.03 8.92 19.85
C ALA A 119 -25.56 8.57 19.85
N LYS A 120 -24.97 8.41 21.03
CA LYS A 120 -23.63 7.77 21.18
C LYS A 120 -23.83 6.32 21.56
N GLY A 121 -22.89 5.45 21.15
CA GLY A 121 -22.93 4.07 21.56
C GLY A 121 -22.41 3.08 20.53
N LYS A 122 -22.69 1.80 20.76
CA LYS A 122 -22.31 0.71 19.89
C LYS A 122 -23.56 -0.02 19.40
N ILE A 123 -23.57 -0.32 18.09
CA ILE A 123 -24.64 -1.13 17.51
C ILE A 123 -24.13 -2.54 17.24
N PRO A 124 -24.97 -3.59 17.43
CA PRO A 124 -24.58 -5.00 17.30
C PRO A 124 -24.49 -5.44 15.83
N LEU A 125 -23.65 -4.75 15.03
CA LEU A 125 -23.38 -5.13 13.66
C LEU A 125 -22.26 -6.17 13.61
N ARG A 126 -22.53 -7.33 13.07
CA ARG A 126 -21.52 -8.33 12.72
C ARG A 126 -20.88 -7.95 11.36
N GLY A 127 -19.56 -8.00 11.28
CA GLY A 127 -18.80 -7.75 10.05
C GLY A 127 -18.56 -6.26 9.69
N PRO A 128 -18.07 -5.96 8.47
CA PRO A 128 -17.61 -4.64 8.05
C PRO A 128 -18.75 -3.65 7.70
N GLY A 129 -20.00 -3.99 7.94
CA GLY A 129 -21.16 -3.19 7.59
C GLY A 129 -21.17 -1.80 8.24
N THR A 130 -21.66 -0.80 7.51
CA THR A 130 -21.78 0.59 7.96
C THR A 130 -23.05 0.85 8.78
N GLY A 131 -24.08 0.01 8.64
CA GLY A 131 -25.39 0.15 9.27
C GLY A 131 -26.37 -0.95 8.85
N ARG A 132 -27.61 -0.87 9.31
CA ARG A 132 -28.73 -1.76 8.97
C ARG A 132 -29.94 -0.96 8.53
N LYS A 133 -30.78 -1.57 7.67
CA LYS A 133 -32.03 -0.99 7.19
C LYS A 133 -33.17 -1.97 7.35
N ASN A 134 -34.33 -1.44 7.69
CA ASN A 134 -35.60 -2.13 7.55
C ASN A 134 -36.53 -1.31 6.62
N PRO A 135 -36.55 -1.63 5.31
CA PRO A 135 -37.31 -0.86 4.32
C PRO A 135 -38.83 -0.88 4.57
N GLU A 136 -39.37 -1.93 5.20
CA GLU A 136 -40.79 -2.05 5.49
C GLU A 136 -41.24 -1.03 6.55
N LEU A 137 -40.33 -0.68 7.48
CA LEU A 137 -40.59 0.27 8.56
C LEU A 137 -40.00 1.67 8.28
N GLY A 138 -39.31 1.83 7.15
CA GLY A 138 -38.60 3.07 6.83
C GLY A 138 -37.46 3.39 7.83
N LEU A 139 -36.94 2.38 8.55
CA LEU A 139 -35.94 2.55 9.60
C LEU A 139 -34.54 2.22 9.07
N GLU A 140 -33.61 3.17 9.22
CA GLU A 140 -32.19 3.00 8.89
C GLU A 140 -31.31 3.41 10.08
N VAL A 141 -30.27 2.61 10.40
CA VAL A 141 -29.33 2.90 11.49
C VAL A 141 -27.91 2.76 10.97
N TYR A 142 -27.06 3.78 11.21
CA TYR A 142 -25.70 3.84 10.69
C TYR A 142 -24.70 4.25 11.76
N ARG A 143 -23.49 3.65 11.71
CA ARG A 143 -22.35 4.00 12.59
C ARG A 143 -21.24 4.78 11.86
N HIS A 144 -21.12 4.66 10.55
CA HIS A 144 -20.13 5.39 9.72
C HIS A 144 -20.41 5.24 8.23
N GLY A 145 -19.65 6.00 7.39
CA GLY A 145 -19.73 5.88 5.94
C GLY A 145 -20.99 6.43 5.31
N ARG A 146 -21.74 7.21 6.07
CA ARG A 146 -22.94 7.94 5.64
C ARG A 146 -22.89 9.37 6.16
N TYR A 147 -23.70 10.24 5.59
CA TYR A 147 -23.96 11.54 6.16
C TYR A 147 -25.47 11.72 6.36
N PHE A 148 -25.83 12.48 7.39
CA PHE A 148 -27.20 12.96 7.60
C PHE A 148 -27.24 14.44 7.33
N THR A 149 -28.35 14.88 6.75
CA THR A 149 -28.68 16.29 6.61
C THR A 149 -29.22 16.82 7.93
N PHE A 150 -28.82 18.01 8.34
CA PHE A 150 -29.24 18.58 9.61
C PHE A 150 -30.12 19.82 9.40
N THR A 151 -31.15 19.92 10.21
CA THR A 151 -32.12 21.04 10.19
C THR A 151 -32.07 21.87 11.46
N GLY A 152 -31.68 21.26 12.58
CA GLY A 152 -31.79 21.87 13.92
C GLY A 152 -33.21 22.01 14.42
N ASN A 153 -34.21 21.54 13.68
CA ASN A 153 -35.62 21.57 14.11
C ASN A 153 -35.86 20.42 15.09
N SER A 154 -35.39 20.63 16.33
CA SER A 154 -35.42 19.64 17.40
C SER A 154 -36.79 19.30 17.94
N LEU A 155 -37.01 18.02 18.27
CA LEU A 155 -38.22 17.48 18.93
C LEU A 155 -38.13 17.54 20.45
N GLY A 156 -37.37 18.47 21.03
CA GLY A 156 -37.32 18.73 22.46
C GLY A 156 -36.21 18.06 23.24
N ILE A 157 -35.49 17.08 22.67
CA ILE A 157 -34.34 16.46 23.32
C ILE A 157 -33.07 17.13 22.77
N GLY A 158 -32.41 17.91 23.63
CA GLY A 158 -31.31 18.81 23.19
C GLY A 158 -29.90 18.26 23.31
N ALA A 159 -29.69 17.09 23.92
CA ALA A 159 -28.37 16.47 24.11
C ALA A 159 -28.21 15.15 23.33
N VAL A 160 -26.96 14.79 22.94
CA VAL A 160 -26.65 13.49 22.38
C VAL A 160 -26.21 12.58 23.53
N GLU A 161 -27.02 11.58 23.83
CA GLU A 161 -26.84 10.69 24.98
C GLU A 161 -26.16 9.38 24.59
N GLU A 162 -25.46 8.75 25.57
CA GLU A 162 -24.95 7.39 25.43
C GLU A 162 -26.08 6.38 25.55
N ARG A 163 -26.34 5.56 24.52
CA ARG A 163 -27.51 4.68 24.41
C ARG A 163 -27.15 3.30 23.81
N THR A 164 -26.07 2.70 24.28
CA THR A 164 -25.60 1.40 23.77
C THR A 164 -26.62 0.28 23.99
N ASP A 165 -27.26 0.23 25.14
CA ASP A 165 -28.23 -0.84 25.44
C ASP A 165 -29.55 -0.62 24.69
N GLU A 166 -30.04 0.60 24.62
CA GLU A 166 -31.27 0.95 23.90
C GLU A 166 -31.07 0.75 22.38
N LEU A 167 -29.88 1.05 21.83
CA LEU A 167 -29.51 0.74 20.45
C LEU A 167 -29.50 -0.76 20.20
N LYS A 168 -29.03 -1.57 21.13
CA LYS A 168 -29.07 -3.01 21.05
C LYS A 168 -30.51 -3.55 21.05
N GLU A 169 -31.36 -3.05 21.92
CA GLU A 169 -32.79 -3.39 21.94
C GLU A 169 -33.50 -3.00 20.64
N LEU A 170 -33.22 -1.81 20.09
CA LEU A 170 -33.73 -1.36 18.81
C LEU A 170 -33.34 -2.34 17.68
N PHE A 171 -32.09 -2.77 17.65
CA PHE A 171 -31.61 -3.76 16.69
C PHE A 171 -32.27 -5.11 16.87
N GLU A 172 -32.45 -5.56 18.11
CA GLU A 172 -33.09 -6.84 18.42
C GLU A 172 -34.54 -6.86 18.03
N LYS A 173 -35.23 -5.73 18.17
CA LYS A 173 -36.67 -5.65 17.93
C LYS A 173 -37.01 -5.41 16.45
N TYR A 174 -36.26 -4.54 15.76
CA TYR A 174 -36.67 -4.05 14.43
C TYR A 174 -35.68 -4.33 13.30
N LEU A 175 -34.43 -4.71 13.61
CA LEU A 175 -33.35 -4.85 12.62
C LEU A 175 -32.69 -6.25 12.61
N LYS A 176 -33.25 -7.20 13.37
CA LYS A 176 -32.92 -8.62 13.23
C LYS A 176 -33.26 -9.10 11.84
N ASP A 177 -32.40 -9.88 11.23
CA ASP A 177 -32.73 -10.65 10.03
C ASP A 177 -33.96 -11.51 10.38
N LYS A 178 -35.02 -11.37 9.61
CA LYS A 178 -36.19 -12.21 9.75
C LYS A 178 -35.79 -13.67 9.53
N LYS A 179 -35.51 -14.41 10.63
CA LYS A 179 -35.57 -15.85 10.63
C LYS A 179 -36.98 -16.24 11.08
N GLU A 180 -37.75 -16.73 10.12
CA GLU A 180 -38.86 -17.65 10.18
C GLU A 180 -39.49 -17.95 11.60
N GLU A 181 -40.65 -17.39 11.85
CA GLU A 181 -41.60 -18.04 12.69
C GLU A 181 -42.19 -19.26 11.95
N SER A 182 -41.59 -20.42 12.11
CA SER A 182 -42.20 -21.69 11.79
C SER A 182 -42.69 -22.37 13.03
N LYS A 183 -43.97 -22.74 13.01
CA LYS A 183 -44.73 -23.46 14.06
C LYS A 183 -43.99 -24.70 14.55
N PRO A 184 -44.23 -25.11 15.82
CA PRO A 184 -43.55 -26.24 16.40
C PRO A 184 -44.05 -27.58 15.89
N SER A 185 -43.17 -28.40 15.37
CA SER A 185 -43.33 -29.83 15.25
C SER A 185 -42.03 -30.52 15.72
N ASN A 186 -42.19 -31.36 16.71
CA ASN A 186 -41.22 -32.09 17.49
C ASN A 186 -40.39 -33.12 16.67
N PRO A 187 -39.40 -33.74 17.27
CA PRO A 187 -38.02 -33.76 16.75
C PRO A 187 -37.66 -35.11 16.16
N SER A 188 -36.92 -35.09 15.11
CA SER A 188 -36.03 -36.21 14.81
C SER A 188 -34.74 -35.72 14.26
N ALA A 189 -33.67 -36.19 14.89
CA ALA A 189 -32.30 -35.96 14.49
C ALA A 189 -32.09 -36.19 12.98
N ALA A 190 -31.67 -35.11 12.31
CA ALA A 190 -31.11 -35.22 10.96
C ALA A 190 -29.76 -34.55 10.94
N SER A 191 -28.76 -35.41 10.94
CA SER A 191 -27.36 -35.18 10.66
C SER A 191 -27.08 -34.02 9.70
N SER A 192 -26.06 -33.22 10.02
CA SER A 192 -25.31 -32.37 9.09
C SER A 192 -25.02 -33.14 7.80
N ARG A 193 -25.80 -32.90 6.73
CA ARG A 193 -25.53 -33.46 5.40
C ARG A 193 -24.45 -32.57 4.76
N ASP A 194 -23.28 -33.17 4.66
CA ASP A 194 -22.15 -32.72 3.86
C ASP A 194 -22.64 -32.32 2.46
N MET A 195 -22.40 -31.07 2.04
CA MET A 195 -22.80 -30.53 0.73
C MET A 195 -22.20 -31.30 -0.43
N SER A 196 -21.09 -32.03 -0.22
CA SER A 196 -20.44 -32.90 -1.19
C SER A 196 -21.36 -34.05 -1.70
N ASN A 197 -22.35 -34.40 -0.95
CA ASN A 197 -23.27 -35.54 -1.26
C ASN A 197 -24.59 -35.12 -1.90
N LEU A 198 -24.81 -33.81 -2.16
CA LEU A 198 -26.04 -33.36 -2.80
C LEU A 198 -25.98 -33.51 -4.34
N SER A 199 -27.10 -33.87 -4.96
CA SER A 199 -27.24 -33.85 -6.42
C SER A 199 -27.23 -32.40 -6.95
N ASN A 200 -26.84 -32.20 -8.22
CA ASN A 200 -26.90 -30.88 -8.86
C ASN A 200 -28.32 -30.26 -8.74
N LYS A 201 -29.36 -31.07 -8.91
CA LYS A 201 -30.74 -30.60 -8.77
C LYS A 201 -31.03 -30.01 -7.41
N GLU A 202 -30.61 -30.66 -6.33
CA GLU A 202 -30.81 -30.17 -4.97
C GLU A 202 -30.02 -28.89 -4.70
N ILE A 203 -28.83 -28.77 -5.31
CA ILE A 203 -28.04 -27.52 -5.20
C ILE A 203 -28.72 -26.40 -5.96
N TRP A 204 -29.19 -26.62 -7.20
CA TRP A 204 -29.96 -25.66 -7.99
C TRP A 204 -31.23 -25.19 -7.25
N GLU A 205 -32.00 -26.09 -6.66
CA GLU A 205 -33.17 -25.73 -5.89
C GLU A 205 -32.82 -24.81 -4.70
N ARG A 206 -31.73 -25.09 -4.00
CA ARG A 206 -31.24 -24.20 -2.91
C ARG A 206 -30.75 -22.87 -3.42
N MET A 207 -30.04 -22.85 -4.54
CA MET A 207 -29.57 -21.62 -5.18
C MET A 207 -30.74 -20.73 -5.60
N PHE A 208 -31.76 -21.27 -6.22
CA PHE A 208 -32.94 -20.53 -6.65
C PHE A 208 -33.81 -20.02 -5.49
N ASN A 209 -33.80 -20.70 -4.36
CA ASN A 209 -34.49 -20.27 -3.15
C ASN A 209 -33.64 -19.35 -2.25
N SER A 210 -32.42 -19.01 -2.66
CA SER A 210 -31.56 -18.11 -1.93
C SER A 210 -31.92 -16.63 -2.14
N LYS A 211 -31.30 -15.73 -1.35
CA LYS A 211 -31.49 -14.27 -1.48
C LYS A 211 -31.22 -13.75 -2.89
N ASN A 212 -30.29 -14.38 -3.61
CA ASN A 212 -29.93 -14.04 -4.98
C ASN A 212 -30.60 -14.97 -6.01
N GLY A 213 -31.57 -15.76 -5.59
CA GLY A 213 -32.15 -16.84 -6.37
C GLY A 213 -32.71 -16.41 -7.73
N LYS A 214 -33.38 -15.25 -7.79
CA LYS A 214 -33.91 -14.73 -9.07
C LYS A 214 -32.78 -14.40 -10.04
N SER A 215 -31.72 -13.73 -9.60
CA SER A 215 -30.56 -13.42 -10.44
C SER A 215 -29.83 -14.67 -10.91
N ILE A 216 -29.69 -15.67 -10.03
CA ILE A 216 -29.09 -16.97 -10.38
C ILE A 216 -29.96 -17.73 -11.38
N GLN A 217 -31.28 -17.66 -11.27
CA GLN A 217 -32.20 -18.29 -12.20
C GLN A 217 -32.16 -17.60 -13.57
N ASP A 218 -32.02 -16.29 -13.63
CA ASP A 218 -31.83 -15.56 -14.88
C ASP A 218 -30.55 -16.01 -15.60
N LEU A 219 -29.43 -16.12 -14.86
CA LEU A 219 -28.14 -16.63 -15.37
C LEU A 219 -28.29 -18.10 -15.83
N PHE A 220 -28.94 -18.95 -15.03
CA PHE A 220 -29.21 -20.35 -15.40
C PHE A 220 -30.02 -20.47 -16.70
N ASN A 221 -30.99 -19.60 -16.93
CA ASN A 221 -31.78 -19.54 -18.13
C ASN A 221 -31.07 -18.93 -19.35
N GLY A 222 -29.82 -18.47 -19.20
CA GLY A 222 -29.02 -17.96 -20.30
C GLY A 222 -29.17 -16.46 -20.55
N HIS A 223 -29.76 -15.67 -19.63
CA HIS A 223 -29.86 -14.22 -19.77
C HIS A 223 -28.48 -13.56 -19.57
N LEU A 224 -28.07 -12.75 -20.56
CA LEU A 224 -26.77 -12.11 -20.55
C LEU A 224 -26.77 -10.81 -19.72
N ILE A 225 -25.69 -10.60 -19.00
CA ILE A 225 -25.42 -9.32 -18.32
C ILE A 225 -24.80 -8.36 -19.34
N ASN A 226 -25.49 -7.26 -19.67
CA ASN A 226 -25.03 -6.23 -20.60
C ASN A 226 -24.56 -6.80 -21.97
N ASP A 227 -25.20 -7.85 -22.46
CA ASP A 227 -24.83 -8.56 -23.68
C ASP A 227 -23.40 -9.13 -23.70
N ASP A 228 -22.75 -9.28 -22.51
CA ASP A 228 -21.40 -9.83 -22.36
C ASP A 228 -21.42 -11.27 -21.87
N HIS A 229 -21.17 -12.18 -22.77
CA HIS A 229 -21.06 -13.62 -22.46
C HIS A 229 -19.96 -13.93 -21.43
N SER A 230 -18.80 -13.27 -21.51
CA SER A 230 -17.66 -13.59 -20.65
C SER A 230 -17.90 -13.15 -19.21
N ALA A 231 -18.49 -11.96 -19.03
CA ALA A 231 -18.88 -11.46 -17.71
C ALA A 231 -20.02 -12.33 -17.11
N THR A 232 -20.95 -12.80 -17.95
CA THR A 232 -22.08 -13.64 -17.53
C THR A 232 -21.63 -15.03 -17.12
N ASP A 233 -20.73 -15.66 -17.89
CA ASP A 233 -20.13 -16.97 -17.55
C ASP A 233 -19.41 -16.90 -16.20
N MET A 234 -18.61 -15.86 -15.98
CA MET A 234 -17.90 -15.64 -14.72
C MET A 234 -18.86 -15.41 -13.55
N ALA A 235 -19.94 -14.66 -13.76
CA ALA A 235 -20.94 -14.40 -12.72
C ALA A 235 -21.61 -15.71 -12.26
N LEU A 236 -22.01 -16.58 -13.19
CA LEU A 236 -22.57 -17.89 -12.85
C LEU A 236 -21.52 -18.77 -12.14
N CYS A 237 -20.29 -18.82 -12.65
CA CYS A 237 -19.22 -19.61 -12.04
C CYS A 237 -18.90 -19.16 -10.60
N ASN A 238 -18.95 -17.86 -10.29
CA ASN A 238 -18.78 -17.37 -8.92
C ASN A 238 -19.90 -17.86 -7.99
N HIS A 239 -21.16 -17.89 -8.45
CA HIS A 239 -22.23 -18.50 -7.67
C HIS A 239 -22.03 -20.01 -7.50
N LEU A 240 -21.62 -20.71 -8.55
CA LEU A 240 -21.33 -22.14 -8.46
C LEU A 240 -20.18 -22.42 -7.49
N ALA A 241 -19.08 -21.65 -7.53
CA ALA A 241 -17.95 -21.81 -6.61
C ALA A 241 -18.38 -21.67 -5.14
N PHE A 242 -19.25 -20.72 -4.84
CA PHE A 242 -19.82 -20.55 -3.50
C PHE A 242 -20.67 -21.75 -3.04
N TRP A 243 -21.58 -22.25 -3.91
CA TRP A 243 -22.56 -23.27 -3.55
C TRP A 243 -22.06 -24.71 -3.65
N THR A 244 -20.95 -24.95 -4.36
CA THR A 244 -20.32 -26.27 -4.52
C THR A 244 -19.05 -26.44 -3.68
N ASP A 245 -18.79 -25.53 -2.72
CA ASP A 245 -17.55 -25.50 -1.92
C ASP A 245 -16.30 -25.56 -2.80
N LYS A 246 -16.34 -24.84 -3.93
CA LYS A 246 -15.23 -24.74 -4.90
C LYS A 246 -14.84 -26.08 -5.56
N ASP A 247 -15.76 -27.03 -5.68
CA ASP A 247 -15.53 -28.27 -6.40
C ASP A 247 -15.57 -28.04 -7.92
N PRO A 248 -14.44 -28.08 -8.65
CA PRO A 248 -14.39 -27.75 -10.07
C PRO A 248 -15.19 -28.71 -10.95
N ALA A 249 -15.21 -30.00 -10.59
CA ALA A 249 -15.92 -31.02 -11.38
C ALA A 249 -17.44 -30.81 -11.28
N LYS A 250 -17.91 -30.45 -10.10
CA LYS A 250 -19.30 -30.15 -9.82
C LYS A 250 -19.73 -28.84 -10.48
N MET A 251 -18.86 -27.84 -10.45
CA MET A 251 -19.06 -26.55 -11.14
C MET A 251 -19.19 -26.73 -12.64
N ASP A 252 -18.31 -27.50 -13.26
CA ASP A 252 -18.40 -27.81 -14.71
C ASP A 252 -19.67 -28.53 -15.06
N SER A 253 -20.01 -29.59 -14.29
CA SER A 253 -21.26 -30.35 -14.48
C SER A 253 -22.50 -29.45 -14.40
N MET A 254 -22.56 -28.55 -13.41
CA MET A 254 -23.67 -27.63 -13.20
C MET A 254 -23.73 -26.52 -14.26
N PHE A 255 -22.57 -26.00 -14.67
CA PHE A 255 -22.53 -24.98 -15.73
C PHE A 255 -23.10 -25.52 -17.06
N ARG A 256 -22.81 -26.78 -17.38
CA ARG A 256 -23.34 -27.46 -18.59
C ARG A 256 -24.84 -27.62 -18.57
N GLU A 257 -25.51 -27.60 -17.44
CA GLU A 257 -26.95 -27.62 -17.29
C GLU A 257 -27.60 -26.26 -17.54
N SER A 258 -26.84 -25.17 -17.59
CA SER A 258 -27.34 -23.81 -17.79
C SER A 258 -27.51 -23.46 -19.27
N GLY A 259 -28.37 -22.49 -19.56
CA GLY A 259 -28.55 -21.92 -20.90
C GLY A 259 -27.36 -21.09 -21.39
N LEU A 260 -26.28 -20.91 -20.56
CA LEU A 260 -25.04 -20.27 -20.96
C LEU A 260 -24.04 -21.22 -21.60
N PHE A 261 -24.27 -22.55 -21.48
CA PHE A 261 -23.37 -23.54 -22.07
C PHE A 261 -23.35 -23.43 -23.60
N ARG A 262 -22.16 -23.38 -24.18
CA ARG A 262 -21.92 -23.30 -25.63
C ARG A 262 -20.57 -23.92 -25.99
N GLU A 263 -20.33 -24.27 -27.25
CA GLU A 263 -19.10 -24.92 -27.74
C GLU A 263 -17.80 -24.21 -27.36
N LYS A 264 -17.86 -22.89 -27.10
CA LYS A 264 -16.69 -22.13 -26.62
C LYS A 264 -16.17 -22.65 -25.27
N TRP A 265 -17.03 -23.24 -24.44
CA TRP A 265 -16.69 -23.77 -23.12
C TRP A 265 -15.61 -24.85 -23.20
N ASP A 266 -15.68 -25.71 -24.20
CA ASP A 266 -14.76 -26.83 -24.42
C ASP A 266 -13.58 -26.48 -25.34
N ARG A 267 -13.51 -25.25 -25.87
CA ARG A 267 -12.40 -24.84 -26.72
C ARG A 267 -11.13 -24.65 -25.91
N GLN A 268 -10.02 -25.21 -26.38
CA GLN A 268 -8.70 -25.01 -25.84
C GLN A 268 -8.31 -23.51 -25.93
N HIS A 269 -7.92 -22.89 -24.83
CA HIS A 269 -7.61 -21.47 -24.74
C HIS A 269 -6.18 -21.18 -24.26
N SER A 270 -5.45 -22.20 -23.81
CA SER A 270 -4.06 -22.08 -23.34
C SER A 270 -3.14 -23.13 -23.97
N SER A 271 -1.84 -22.84 -23.95
CA SER A 271 -0.81 -23.72 -24.54
C SER A 271 -0.59 -25.02 -23.77
N ASP A 272 -1.08 -25.12 -22.54
CA ASP A 272 -1.03 -26.30 -21.66
C ASP A 272 -2.24 -27.23 -21.80
N GLY A 273 -3.17 -26.88 -22.71
CA GLY A 273 -4.34 -27.70 -23.03
C GLY A 273 -5.62 -27.34 -22.29
N ALA A 274 -5.60 -26.35 -21.38
CA ALA A 274 -6.79 -25.95 -20.63
C ALA A 274 -7.84 -25.29 -21.53
N THR A 275 -9.11 -25.66 -21.30
CA THR A 275 -10.26 -25.10 -22.02
C THR A 275 -10.68 -23.73 -21.47
N TYR A 276 -11.55 -23.02 -22.19
CA TYR A 276 -12.13 -21.77 -21.67
C TYR A 276 -12.92 -22.02 -20.38
N GLY A 277 -13.61 -23.14 -20.27
CA GLY A 277 -14.34 -23.59 -19.09
C GLY A 277 -13.38 -23.77 -17.88
N ASP A 278 -12.30 -24.53 -18.09
CA ASP A 278 -11.30 -24.77 -17.05
C ASP A 278 -10.73 -23.46 -16.48
N MET A 279 -10.39 -22.52 -17.37
CA MET A 279 -9.86 -21.22 -16.96
C MET A 279 -10.90 -20.37 -16.22
N THR A 280 -12.17 -20.41 -16.65
CA THR A 280 -13.26 -19.65 -16.02
C THR A 280 -13.58 -20.21 -14.64
N ILE A 281 -13.64 -21.53 -14.49
CA ILE A 281 -13.82 -22.22 -13.21
C ILE A 281 -12.65 -21.94 -12.27
N ALA A 282 -11.41 -22.07 -12.75
CA ALA A 282 -10.23 -21.80 -11.93
C ALA A 282 -10.22 -20.33 -11.42
N ALA A 283 -10.61 -19.38 -12.26
CA ALA A 283 -10.73 -17.98 -11.87
C ALA A 283 -11.83 -17.74 -10.83
N ALA A 284 -12.98 -18.40 -10.97
CA ALA A 284 -14.09 -18.32 -10.02
C ALA A 284 -13.75 -18.98 -8.67
N VAL A 285 -13.10 -20.12 -8.67
CA VAL A 285 -12.58 -20.81 -7.47
C VAL A 285 -11.58 -19.92 -6.73
N TYR A 286 -10.68 -19.28 -7.48
CA TYR A 286 -9.69 -18.36 -6.90
C TYR A 286 -10.32 -17.09 -6.30
N SER A 287 -11.33 -16.52 -6.95
CA SER A 287 -11.97 -15.26 -6.53
C SER A 287 -13.02 -15.43 -5.42
N THR A 288 -13.51 -16.64 -5.19
CA THR A 288 -14.50 -16.93 -4.13
C THR A 288 -13.77 -17.15 -2.81
N HIS A 289 -13.96 -16.26 -1.84
CA HIS A 289 -13.28 -16.34 -0.54
C HIS A 289 -14.07 -17.14 0.49
N THR A 290 -15.41 -17.06 0.45
CA THR A 290 -16.33 -17.71 1.38
C THR A 290 -17.25 -18.65 0.61
N THR A 291 -17.49 -19.87 1.14
CA THR A 291 -18.39 -20.85 0.57
C THR A 291 -19.66 -21.02 1.41
N ILE A 292 -20.60 -21.82 0.93
CA ILE A 292 -21.82 -22.10 1.67
C ILE A 292 -21.53 -22.86 2.97
N SER A 293 -20.54 -23.75 2.98
CA SER A 293 -20.13 -24.46 4.18
C SER A 293 -19.52 -23.52 5.23
N ASP A 294 -18.70 -22.55 4.82
CA ASP A 294 -18.16 -21.52 5.71
C ASP A 294 -19.28 -20.74 6.42
N LEU A 295 -20.35 -20.38 5.68
CA LEU A 295 -21.49 -19.65 6.27
C LEU A 295 -22.37 -20.49 7.20
N LEU A 296 -22.44 -21.80 6.97
CA LEU A 296 -23.20 -22.71 7.85
C LEU A 296 -22.46 -22.96 9.16
N GLU A 297 -21.12 -22.91 9.15
CA GLU A 297 -20.27 -23.05 10.34
C GLU A 297 -20.25 -21.77 11.19
N GLU A 298 -20.26 -20.56 10.61
CA GLU A 298 -20.35 -19.29 11.35
C GLU A 298 -21.62 -19.11 12.20
N GLN A 299 -22.63 -19.93 12.01
CA GLN A 299 -23.92 -19.81 12.71
C GLN A 299 -23.98 -20.55 14.06
N GLN A 300 -22.94 -21.25 14.49
CA GLN A 300 -22.94 -22.08 15.69
C GLN A 300 -22.11 -21.56 16.87
N GLU A 301 -21.37 -20.45 16.78
CA GLU A 301 -20.48 -20.03 17.86
C GLU A 301 -21.00 -18.84 18.66
N GLN A 302 -21.09 -19.05 19.99
CA GLN A 302 -21.21 -17.98 21.00
C GLN A 302 -19.79 -17.52 21.43
N PRO A 303 -19.61 -16.25 21.80
CA PRO A 303 -18.29 -15.73 22.14
C PRO A 303 -17.82 -16.19 23.52
N TYR A 304 -16.65 -16.85 23.57
CA TYR A 304 -15.91 -17.08 24.80
C TYR A 304 -14.87 -15.99 24.99
N GLU A 305 -14.91 -15.32 26.14
CA GLU A 305 -13.79 -14.51 26.61
C GLU A 305 -12.67 -15.44 27.10
N ILE A 306 -11.52 -15.37 26.45
CA ILE A 306 -10.32 -16.12 26.82
C ILE A 306 -9.47 -15.23 27.73
N TYR A 307 -9.43 -15.57 29.03
CA TYR A 307 -8.40 -15.07 29.94
C TYR A 307 -7.09 -15.84 29.69
N ILE A 308 -6.14 -15.20 29.02
CA ILE A 308 -4.76 -15.69 28.99
C ILE A 308 -4.01 -14.98 30.11
N SER A 309 -3.77 -15.67 31.21
CA SER A 309 -2.80 -15.23 32.20
C SER A 309 -1.41 -15.49 31.68
N HIS A 310 -0.68 -14.42 31.36
CA HIS A 310 0.77 -14.48 31.19
C HIS A 310 1.39 -14.59 32.59
N PRO A 311 2.31 -15.52 32.83
CA PRO A 311 3.12 -15.45 34.03
C PRO A 311 4.14 -14.34 33.88
N GLU A 312 3.94 -13.27 34.66
CA GLU A 312 4.97 -12.25 34.86
C GLU A 312 6.19 -12.86 35.59
N ASN A 313 7.38 -12.42 35.17
CA ASN A 313 8.65 -12.70 35.79
C ASN A 313 8.58 -12.50 37.31
N SER A 314 8.66 -13.56 38.06
CA SER A 314 9.12 -13.52 39.42
C SER A 314 10.33 -14.45 39.56
N GLN A 315 11.47 -13.84 39.87
CA GLN A 315 12.66 -14.54 40.35
C GLN A 315 12.28 -15.36 41.53
N VAL A 316 12.46 -16.69 41.44
CA VAL A 316 12.51 -17.60 42.56
C VAL A 316 13.72 -18.50 42.35
N GLU A 317 14.58 -18.46 43.38
CA GLU A 317 15.77 -19.26 43.55
C GLU A 317 15.50 -20.77 43.47
N ASP A 318 16.54 -21.48 42.99
CA ASP A 318 16.64 -22.91 42.93
C ASP A 318 16.13 -23.65 44.15
N THR A 319 15.21 -24.60 43.97
CA THR A 319 15.30 -25.98 44.43
C THR A 319 14.08 -26.79 43.97
N GLU A 320 14.36 -27.89 43.25
CA GLU A 320 13.73 -29.20 43.35
C GLU A 320 12.45 -29.52 42.54
N GLU A 321 12.55 -30.69 41.94
CA GLU A 321 11.55 -31.57 41.33
C GLU A 321 10.89 -31.02 40.06
N ILE A 322 11.51 -31.41 38.93
CA ILE A 322 10.85 -31.42 37.62
C ILE A 322 9.69 -32.42 37.70
N ILE A 323 8.54 -31.93 38.15
CA ILE A 323 7.26 -32.57 37.83
C ILE A 323 7.01 -32.27 36.38
N ASP A 324 7.11 -33.24 35.51
CA ASP A 324 6.76 -33.20 34.09
C ASP A 324 5.25 -32.99 33.99
N THR A 325 4.79 -31.74 34.14
CA THR A 325 3.40 -31.32 33.97
C THR A 325 3.13 -30.94 32.54
N THR A 326 3.18 -31.93 31.63
CA THR A 326 2.60 -31.73 30.29
C THR A 326 1.13 -31.39 30.44
N PRO A 327 0.64 -30.24 29.92
CA PRO A 327 -0.74 -29.83 30.05
C PRO A 327 -1.70 -30.87 29.50
N VAL A 328 -2.79 -31.14 30.23
CA VAL A 328 -3.84 -32.04 29.77
C VAL A 328 -4.76 -31.28 28.83
N PHE A 329 -4.64 -31.55 27.53
CA PHE A 329 -5.49 -30.93 26.51
C PHE A 329 -6.85 -31.66 26.39
N HIS A 330 -7.91 -30.89 26.10
CA HIS A 330 -9.23 -31.45 25.79
C HIS A 330 -9.19 -32.20 24.45
N LEU A 331 -10.06 -33.22 24.30
CA LEU A 331 -10.19 -34.04 23.10
C LEU A 331 -11.23 -33.41 22.16
N THR A 332 -10.95 -32.21 21.70
CA THR A 332 -11.75 -31.36 20.80
C THR A 332 -10.83 -30.70 19.77
N GLU A 333 -11.37 -30.08 18.70
CA GLU A 333 -10.59 -29.30 17.72
C GLU A 333 -9.84 -28.14 18.40
N LEU A 334 -10.49 -27.42 19.31
CA LEU A 334 -9.84 -26.37 20.08
C LEU A 334 -8.70 -26.92 20.96
N GLY A 335 -8.91 -28.03 21.65
CA GLY A 335 -7.82 -28.69 22.39
C GLY A 335 -6.69 -29.22 21.50
N ASN A 336 -6.98 -29.57 20.26
CA ASN A 336 -5.95 -29.84 19.25
C ASN A 336 -5.17 -28.58 18.89
N ALA A 337 -5.86 -27.43 18.72
CA ALA A 337 -5.22 -26.15 18.46
C ALA A 337 -4.29 -25.73 19.60
N GLU A 338 -4.76 -25.81 20.84
CA GLU A 338 -3.94 -25.56 22.05
C GLU A 338 -2.70 -26.46 22.07
N ARG A 339 -2.85 -27.75 21.75
CA ARG A 339 -1.75 -28.70 21.63
C ARG A 339 -0.74 -28.30 20.56
N ILE A 340 -1.20 -27.91 19.38
CA ILE A 340 -0.34 -27.47 18.27
C ILE A 340 0.43 -26.21 18.70
N VAL A 341 -0.25 -25.25 19.33
CA VAL A 341 0.39 -24.02 19.82
C VAL A 341 1.40 -24.31 20.93
N TYR A 342 1.10 -25.21 21.86
CA TYR A 342 2.02 -25.61 22.91
C TYR A 342 3.34 -26.16 22.35
N TYR A 343 3.26 -27.08 21.40
CA TYR A 343 4.47 -27.69 20.83
C TYR A 343 5.15 -26.88 19.75
N HIS A 344 4.38 -26.10 18.98
CA HIS A 344 4.89 -25.44 17.76
C HIS A 344 4.66 -23.93 17.71
N GLY A 345 3.90 -23.34 18.63
CA GLY A 345 3.52 -21.93 18.61
C GLY A 345 4.70 -20.96 18.56
N LYS A 346 5.89 -21.37 19.07
CA LYS A 346 7.12 -20.57 18.92
C LYS A 346 7.64 -20.51 17.49
N ASN A 347 7.27 -21.46 16.62
CA ASN A 347 7.82 -21.63 15.27
C ASN A 347 6.77 -21.45 14.17
N ILE A 348 5.54 -21.05 14.49
CA ILE A 348 4.47 -20.78 13.54
C ILE A 348 3.88 -19.41 13.83
N ARG A 349 3.53 -18.67 12.78
CA ARG A 349 2.81 -17.40 12.85
C ARG A 349 1.75 -17.37 11.75
N TYR A 350 0.69 -16.66 12.02
CA TYR A 350 -0.36 -16.39 11.03
C TYR A 350 -0.49 -14.88 10.79
N CYS A 351 -0.58 -14.48 9.54
CA CYS A 351 -0.82 -13.09 9.15
C CYS A 351 -1.87 -13.07 8.05
N ASN A 352 -2.90 -12.26 8.18
CA ASN A 352 -4.00 -12.23 7.20
C ASN A 352 -3.55 -11.91 5.77
N GLU A 353 -2.47 -11.12 5.62
CA GLU A 353 -1.95 -10.70 4.32
C GLU A 353 -0.89 -11.64 3.74
N LEU A 354 -0.24 -12.45 4.59
CA LEU A 354 0.87 -13.34 4.24
C LEU A 354 0.53 -14.83 4.44
N ASP A 355 -0.67 -15.12 4.99
CA ASP A 355 -1.09 -16.46 5.42
C ASP A 355 -0.13 -17.05 6.48
N TRP A 356 0.16 -18.33 6.43
CA TRP A 356 1.03 -19.00 7.40
C TRP A 356 2.51 -18.71 7.16
N LEU A 357 3.22 -18.40 8.24
CA LEU A 357 4.68 -18.28 8.24
C LEU A 357 5.26 -19.30 9.23
N ILE A 358 6.35 -19.94 8.81
CA ILE A 358 7.04 -20.96 9.59
C ILE A 358 8.49 -20.55 9.76
N TRP A 359 8.97 -20.66 10.99
CA TRP A 359 10.36 -20.42 11.32
C TRP A 359 11.23 -21.55 10.75
N ASP A 360 12.16 -21.21 9.85
CA ASP A 360 13.07 -22.16 9.19
C ASP A 360 14.40 -22.39 9.94
N GLY A 361 14.59 -21.68 11.07
CA GLY A 361 15.81 -21.63 11.85
C GLY A 361 16.59 -20.33 11.68
N LYS A 362 16.30 -19.54 10.62
CA LYS A 362 16.98 -18.31 10.26
C LYS A 362 16.02 -17.13 10.03
N ARG A 363 14.81 -17.41 9.52
CA ARG A 363 13.77 -16.41 9.20
C ARG A 363 12.38 -17.00 9.26
N TRP A 364 11.38 -16.14 9.15
CA TRP A 364 9.98 -16.52 8.94
C TRP A 364 9.70 -16.65 7.44
N GLU A 365 9.50 -17.88 6.96
CA GLU A 365 9.23 -18.21 5.57
C GLU A 365 7.72 -18.42 5.36
N GLU A 366 7.15 -17.84 4.28
CA GLU A 366 5.77 -18.12 3.90
C GLU A 366 5.57 -19.61 3.60
N ASP A 367 4.50 -20.22 4.12
CA ASP A 367 4.24 -21.67 4.00
C ASP A 367 3.69 -22.06 2.62
N SER A 368 4.48 -21.88 1.59
CA SER A 368 4.14 -22.30 0.22
C SER A 368 4.01 -23.83 0.03
N LYS A 369 4.51 -24.60 0.98
CA LYS A 369 4.56 -26.08 0.94
C LYS A 369 3.54 -26.75 1.87
N ARG A 370 2.63 -26.00 2.48
CA ARG A 370 1.64 -26.48 3.46
C ARG A 370 2.27 -27.26 4.63
N LYS A 371 3.39 -26.78 5.12
CA LYS A 371 4.09 -27.38 6.28
C LYS A 371 3.19 -27.38 7.52
N ILE A 372 2.30 -26.39 7.67
CA ILE A 372 1.34 -26.33 8.77
C ILE A 372 0.43 -27.56 8.82
N GLU A 373 -0.04 -28.05 7.64
CA GLU A 373 -0.86 -29.27 7.57
C GLU A 373 -0.06 -30.50 8.02
N ALA A 374 1.23 -30.58 7.64
CA ALA A 374 2.11 -31.67 8.04
C ALA A 374 2.44 -31.64 9.55
N ILE A 375 2.71 -30.44 10.11
CA ILE A 375 2.91 -30.21 11.53
C ILE A 375 1.66 -30.69 12.30
N THR A 376 0.49 -30.24 11.90
CA THR A 376 -0.79 -30.63 12.51
C THR A 376 -0.99 -32.14 12.48
N ALA A 377 -0.82 -32.78 11.32
CA ALA A 377 -0.98 -34.24 11.21
C ALA A 377 -0.01 -34.99 12.11
N LYS A 378 1.25 -34.55 12.18
CA LYS A 378 2.27 -35.19 13.07
C LYS A 378 1.91 -35.03 14.55
N THR A 379 1.49 -33.83 14.96
CA THR A 379 1.10 -33.51 16.33
C THR A 379 -0.12 -34.33 16.77
N LEU A 380 -1.12 -34.46 15.93
CA LEU A 380 -2.34 -35.20 16.24
C LEU A 380 -2.12 -36.74 16.23
N ARG A 381 -1.19 -37.24 15.40
CA ARG A 381 -0.78 -38.65 15.48
C ARG A 381 0.01 -39.00 16.73
N ALA A 382 0.67 -38.01 17.35
CA ALA A 382 1.35 -38.24 18.63
C ALA A 382 0.38 -38.65 19.76
N LEU A 383 -0.92 -38.42 19.63
CA LEU A 383 -1.98 -38.88 20.52
C LEU A 383 -1.98 -40.42 20.67
N TYR A 384 -1.59 -41.18 19.66
CA TYR A 384 -1.44 -42.63 19.78
C TYR A 384 -0.32 -43.00 20.76
N GLY A 385 0.79 -42.26 20.75
CA GLY A 385 1.88 -42.43 21.71
C GLY A 385 1.46 -42.06 23.13
N GLU A 386 0.70 -40.96 23.28
CA GLU A 386 0.14 -40.60 24.60
C GLU A 386 -0.81 -41.66 25.14
N ALA A 387 -1.61 -42.26 24.23
CA ALA A 387 -2.48 -43.39 24.61
C ALA A 387 -1.70 -44.61 25.06
N GLU A 388 -0.55 -44.91 24.45
CA GLU A 388 0.29 -46.01 24.86
C GLU A 388 1.01 -45.77 26.20
N ALA A 389 1.42 -44.53 26.45
CA ALA A 389 2.10 -44.13 27.68
C ALA A 389 1.17 -44.08 28.91
N THR A 390 -0.16 -44.11 28.73
CA THR A 390 -1.13 -43.95 29.83
C THR A 390 -1.57 -45.31 30.38
N GLU A 391 -1.52 -45.48 31.72
CA GLU A 391 -1.98 -46.69 32.40
C GLU A 391 -3.51 -46.74 32.58
N ASP A 392 -4.18 -45.57 32.60
CA ASP A 392 -5.64 -45.47 32.68
C ASP A 392 -6.31 -45.98 31.38
N LYS A 393 -6.93 -47.13 31.48
CA LYS A 393 -7.60 -47.83 30.38
C LYS A 393 -8.75 -46.99 29.75
N ILE A 394 -9.41 -46.16 30.55
CA ILE A 394 -10.51 -45.28 30.04
C ILE A 394 -9.88 -44.17 29.22
N ARG A 395 -8.88 -43.48 29.76
CA ARG A 395 -8.17 -42.43 29.09
C ARG A 395 -7.44 -42.93 27.83
N LYS A 396 -6.82 -44.07 27.88
CA LYS A 396 -6.20 -44.75 26.72
C LYS A 396 -7.20 -44.95 25.59
N LYS A 397 -8.39 -45.44 25.91
CA LYS A 397 -9.45 -45.63 24.90
C LYS A 397 -9.89 -44.30 24.33
N GLN A 398 -10.13 -43.28 25.16
CA GLN A 398 -10.55 -41.94 24.70
C GLN A 398 -9.52 -41.32 23.76
N LEU A 399 -8.22 -41.39 24.10
CA LEU A 399 -7.12 -40.87 23.27
C LEU A 399 -7.05 -41.58 21.92
N ASN A 400 -7.14 -42.90 21.89
CA ASN A 400 -7.14 -43.70 20.64
C ASN A 400 -8.35 -43.37 19.75
N ASP A 401 -9.56 -43.29 20.38
CA ASP A 401 -10.77 -42.95 19.64
C ASP A 401 -10.69 -41.53 19.06
N TRP A 402 -10.12 -40.58 19.81
CA TRP A 402 -9.91 -39.20 19.33
C TRP A 402 -8.82 -39.13 18.26
N ALA A 403 -7.67 -39.78 18.45
CA ALA A 403 -6.61 -39.88 17.44
C ALA A 403 -7.15 -40.37 16.09
N LYS A 404 -8.00 -41.42 16.13
CA LYS A 404 -8.65 -41.96 14.92
C LYS A 404 -9.59 -40.95 14.27
N LYS A 405 -10.33 -40.16 15.06
CA LYS A 405 -11.17 -39.08 14.53
C LYS A 405 -10.32 -37.98 13.87
N CYS A 406 -9.18 -37.64 14.48
CA CYS A 406 -8.25 -36.62 13.95
C CYS A 406 -7.59 -37.03 12.63
N GLU A 407 -7.67 -38.27 12.16
CA GLU A 407 -7.26 -38.65 10.81
C GLU A 407 -8.16 -38.04 9.73
N ARG A 408 -9.38 -37.58 10.07
CA ARG A 408 -10.25 -36.87 9.13
C ARG A 408 -9.69 -35.50 8.79
N ARG A 409 -9.76 -35.16 7.51
CA ARG A 409 -9.25 -33.88 7.02
C ARG A 409 -9.96 -32.68 7.66
N SER A 410 -11.28 -32.75 7.83
CA SER A 410 -12.09 -31.67 8.43
C SER A 410 -11.58 -31.30 9.83
N ILE A 411 -11.37 -32.27 10.71
CA ILE A 411 -10.86 -32.02 12.07
C ILE A 411 -9.48 -31.37 12.03
N ARG A 412 -8.59 -31.81 11.13
CA ARG A 412 -7.26 -31.18 11.01
C ARG A 412 -7.36 -29.73 10.52
N ILE A 413 -8.21 -29.47 9.54
CA ILE A 413 -8.41 -28.10 9.03
C ILE A 413 -9.03 -27.20 10.08
N ASN A 414 -10.07 -27.66 10.79
CA ASN A 414 -10.70 -26.87 11.85
C ASN A 414 -9.68 -26.56 12.97
N SER A 415 -8.88 -27.54 13.39
CA SER A 415 -7.80 -27.31 14.36
C SER A 415 -6.79 -26.26 13.86
N ILE A 416 -6.43 -26.24 12.56
CA ILE A 416 -5.56 -25.22 11.98
C ILE A 416 -6.22 -23.85 12.00
N LEU A 417 -7.55 -23.76 11.74
CA LEU A 417 -8.28 -22.50 11.81
C LEU A 417 -8.30 -21.93 13.23
N ASP A 418 -8.49 -22.81 14.23
CA ASP A 418 -8.47 -22.41 15.64
C ASP A 418 -7.06 -21.97 16.12
N VAL A 419 -5.99 -22.45 15.49
CA VAL A 419 -4.61 -21.99 15.78
C VAL A 419 -4.38 -20.55 15.33
N ARG A 420 -5.04 -20.09 14.23
CA ARG A 420 -4.81 -18.76 13.64
C ARG A 420 -4.85 -17.61 14.66
N PRO A 421 -5.92 -17.42 15.45
CA PRO A 421 -6.00 -16.32 16.40
C PRO A 421 -4.93 -16.40 17.49
N MET A 422 -4.47 -17.62 17.87
CA MET A 422 -3.52 -17.85 18.95
C MET A 422 -2.09 -17.44 18.58
N VAL A 423 -1.75 -17.45 17.27
CA VAL A 423 -0.40 -17.13 16.75
C VAL A 423 -0.40 -15.97 15.76
N SER A 424 -1.45 -15.14 15.79
CA SER A 424 -1.66 -14.04 14.84
C SER A 424 -0.69 -12.89 15.07
N VAL A 425 -0.09 -12.39 13.98
CA VAL A 425 0.84 -11.25 13.95
C VAL A 425 0.43 -10.33 12.81
N LYS A 426 0.54 -9.02 13.00
CA LYS A 426 0.23 -8.03 11.95
C LYS A 426 1.37 -7.93 10.95
N LYS A 427 1.07 -7.76 9.67
CA LYS A 427 2.09 -7.59 8.61
C LYS A 427 3.14 -6.52 8.94
N LYS A 428 2.74 -5.40 9.54
CA LYS A 428 3.64 -4.30 9.91
C LYS A 428 4.68 -4.62 10.99
N ASP A 429 4.48 -5.71 11.74
CA ASP A 429 5.38 -6.11 12.82
C ASP A 429 6.56 -6.93 12.27
N PHE A 430 6.39 -7.54 11.07
CA PHE A 430 7.48 -8.19 10.35
C PHE A 430 8.43 -7.16 9.74
N ASP A 431 9.73 -7.49 9.69
CA ASP A 431 10.82 -6.68 9.13
C ASP A 431 10.84 -5.22 9.62
N SER A 432 10.31 -4.97 10.83
CA SER A 432 10.16 -3.62 11.39
C SER A 432 11.48 -2.95 11.76
N PHE A 433 12.54 -3.71 11.96
CA PHE A 433 13.86 -3.23 12.38
C PHE A 433 14.71 -2.77 11.19
N LYS A 434 14.76 -1.46 10.96
CA LYS A 434 15.42 -0.86 9.78
C LYS A 434 16.95 -0.99 9.76
N PHE A 435 17.59 -1.25 10.91
CA PHE A 435 19.04 -1.40 11.07
C PHE A 435 19.47 -2.83 11.38
N LEU A 436 18.57 -3.81 11.33
CA LEU A 436 18.94 -5.22 11.37
C LEU A 436 18.98 -5.78 9.95
N PHE A 437 20.03 -6.52 9.63
CA PHE A 437 20.22 -7.19 8.35
C PHE A 437 20.44 -8.68 8.58
N ASN A 438 19.50 -9.51 8.17
CA ASN A 438 19.56 -10.94 8.32
C ASN A 438 20.44 -11.55 7.21
N CYS A 439 21.40 -12.37 7.57
CA CYS A 439 22.28 -13.05 6.64
C CYS A 439 22.37 -14.55 6.98
N ASP A 440 23.08 -15.33 6.19
CA ASP A 440 23.06 -16.79 6.28
C ASP A 440 23.47 -17.34 7.66
N ASN A 441 24.39 -16.70 8.34
CA ASN A 441 24.94 -17.15 9.62
C ASN A 441 24.50 -16.31 10.84
N GLY A 442 23.55 -15.36 10.67
CA GLY A 442 23.06 -14.56 11.80
C GLY A 442 22.41 -13.25 11.37
N VAL A 443 22.19 -12.35 12.33
CA VAL A 443 21.61 -11.03 12.14
C VAL A 443 22.67 -9.97 12.45
N ILE A 444 22.99 -9.13 11.47
CA ILE A 444 23.94 -8.02 11.60
C ILE A 444 23.21 -6.81 12.21
N ASP A 445 23.69 -6.28 13.30
CA ASP A 445 23.31 -4.94 13.77
C ASP A 445 24.10 -3.88 12.96
N LEU A 446 23.46 -3.27 11.98
CA LEU A 446 24.09 -2.28 11.10
C LEU A 446 24.51 -0.99 11.83
N LYS A 447 24.12 -0.79 13.09
CA LYS A 447 24.60 0.34 13.90
C LYS A 447 25.99 0.10 14.46
N THR A 448 26.32 -1.14 14.75
CA THR A 448 27.60 -1.53 15.37
C THR A 448 28.47 -2.37 14.44
N GLY A 449 27.91 -3.05 13.45
CA GLY A 449 28.58 -4.05 12.61
C GLY A 449 28.73 -5.41 13.28
N GLU A 450 28.05 -5.66 14.43
CA GLU A 450 28.12 -6.92 15.15
C GLU A 450 27.16 -7.94 14.62
N LEU A 451 27.61 -9.17 14.49
CA LEU A 451 26.79 -10.33 14.15
C LEU A 451 26.21 -10.94 15.43
N ARG A 452 24.90 -11.23 15.41
CA ARG A 452 24.16 -11.90 16.48
C ARG A 452 23.54 -13.19 15.94
N PRO A 453 23.25 -14.18 16.77
CA PRO A 453 22.48 -15.35 16.37
C PRO A 453 21.12 -14.96 15.77
N HIS A 454 20.57 -15.83 14.91
CA HIS A 454 19.19 -15.69 14.47
C HIS A 454 18.22 -15.74 15.64
N ASP A 455 17.23 -14.86 15.63
CA ASP A 455 16.21 -14.77 16.66
C ASP A 455 14.82 -14.64 16.01
N ARG A 456 13.93 -15.59 16.35
CA ARG A 456 12.56 -15.63 15.83
C ARG A 456 11.71 -14.46 16.29
N ASP A 457 12.02 -13.89 17.47
CA ASP A 457 11.23 -12.80 18.05
C ASP A 457 11.50 -11.45 17.33
N LEU A 458 12.55 -11.37 16.51
CA LEU A 458 12.80 -10.24 15.61
C LEU A 458 11.86 -10.20 14.40
N LEU A 459 11.07 -11.24 14.16
CA LEU A 459 10.08 -11.35 13.08
C LEU A 459 10.66 -11.00 11.68
N LEU A 460 11.90 -11.41 11.40
CA LEU A 460 12.54 -11.16 10.12
C LEU A 460 12.08 -12.20 9.09
N THR A 461 11.59 -11.72 7.92
CA THR A 461 11.16 -12.61 6.82
C THR A 461 12.18 -12.68 5.69
N LYS A 462 13.08 -11.70 5.61
CA LYS A 462 14.08 -11.56 4.55
C LYS A 462 15.44 -12.00 5.01
N MET A 463 16.26 -12.46 4.06
CA MET A 463 17.62 -12.90 4.33
C MET A 463 18.54 -12.69 3.13
N SER A 464 19.77 -12.30 3.39
CA SER A 464 20.88 -12.47 2.46
C SER A 464 21.36 -13.92 2.48
N PRO A 465 21.60 -14.57 1.34
CA PRO A 465 22.15 -15.92 1.31
C PRO A 465 23.65 -15.97 1.66
N ILE A 466 24.29 -14.83 1.90
CA ILE A 466 25.73 -14.71 2.12
C ILE A 466 26.03 -14.67 3.61
N PRO A 467 26.98 -15.47 4.12
CA PRO A 467 27.43 -15.37 5.50
C PRO A 467 28.24 -14.07 5.69
N TYR A 468 28.09 -13.47 6.87
CA TYR A 468 28.89 -12.33 7.28
C TYR A 468 30.13 -12.83 8.03
N GLU A 469 31.31 -12.51 7.47
CA GLU A 469 32.60 -12.84 8.04
C GLU A 469 33.41 -11.56 8.27
N LYS A 470 33.72 -11.29 9.52
CA LYS A 470 34.35 -10.01 9.92
C LYS A 470 35.75 -9.82 9.34
N ASP A 471 36.46 -10.90 9.05
CA ASP A 471 37.86 -10.87 8.57
C ASP A 471 37.97 -11.26 7.07
N ALA A 472 36.86 -11.47 6.37
CA ALA A 472 36.88 -11.80 4.95
C ALA A 472 37.32 -10.61 4.09
N ASP A 473 38.21 -10.85 3.12
CA ASP A 473 38.68 -9.85 2.16
C ASP A 473 38.01 -9.99 0.80
N CYS A 474 38.08 -8.93 -0.01
CA CYS A 474 37.50 -8.91 -1.36
C CYS A 474 38.43 -8.19 -2.37
N PRO A 475 39.67 -8.70 -2.59
CA PRO A 475 40.66 -8.04 -3.43
C PRO A 475 40.23 -7.94 -4.90
N ASN A 476 39.56 -8.96 -5.46
CA ASN A 476 39.07 -8.92 -6.83
C ASN A 476 37.93 -7.89 -6.99
N TRP A 477 37.09 -7.75 -5.97
CA TRP A 477 36.05 -6.71 -5.95
C TRP A 477 36.67 -5.31 -5.96
N ILE A 478 37.64 -5.05 -5.12
CA ILE A 478 38.32 -3.75 -5.05
C ILE A 478 39.06 -3.47 -6.37
N ALA A 479 39.80 -4.42 -6.89
CA ALA A 479 40.50 -4.28 -8.18
C ALA A 479 39.51 -4.03 -9.34
N PHE A 480 38.34 -4.71 -9.32
CA PHE A 480 37.28 -4.45 -10.27
C PHE A 480 36.78 -3.00 -10.17
N LEU A 481 36.46 -2.50 -8.98
CA LEU A 481 36.02 -1.10 -8.79
C LEU A 481 37.10 -0.11 -9.25
N GLU A 482 38.35 -0.34 -8.90
CA GLU A 482 39.50 0.50 -9.34
C GLU A 482 39.68 0.51 -10.84
N SER A 483 39.36 -0.58 -11.54
CA SER A 483 39.43 -0.68 -12.98
C SER A 483 38.34 0.07 -13.75
N ILE A 484 37.16 0.26 -13.13
CA ILE A 484 36.00 0.88 -13.80
C ILE A 484 35.70 2.32 -13.33
N PHE A 485 36.28 2.76 -12.21
CA PHE A 485 36.15 4.12 -11.70
C PHE A 485 37.52 4.81 -11.71
N LEU A 486 37.78 5.54 -12.79
CA LEU A 486 39.02 6.26 -12.99
C LEU A 486 38.80 7.77 -12.93
N THR A 487 39.80 8.47 -12.43
CA THR A 487 39.94 9.93 -12.55
C THR A 487 40.21 10.33 -14.01
N PRO A 488 40.06 11.59 -14.41
CA PRO A 488 40.41 12.06 -15.75
C PRO A 488 41.88 11.83 -16.18
N VAL A 489 42.75 11.61 -15.20
CA VAL A 489 44.19 11.31 -15.46
C VAL A 489 44.48 9.82 -15.53
N GLY A 490 43.49 8.95 -15.29
CA GLY A 490 43.60 7.49 -15.45
C GLY A 490 43.91 6.74 -14.16
N ASP A 491 44.02 7.40 -13.01
CA ASP A 491 44.22 6.76 -11.72
C ASP A 491 42.85 6.34 -11.10
N PRO A 492 42.82 5.34 -10.22
CA PRO A 492 41.58 4.95 -9.50
C PRO A 492 40.94 6.12 -8.73
N ASP A 493 39.66 6.34 -8.92
CA ASP A 493 38.90 7.38 -8.19
C ASP A 493 38.42 6.85 -6.83
N HIS A 494 39.31 6.85 -5.87
CA HIS A 494 39.04 6.35 -4.51
C HIS A 494 37.94 7.15 -3.79
N GLU A 495 37.74 8.45 -4.11
CA GLU A 495 36.63 9.24 -3.54
C GLU A 495 35.27 8.70 -4.03
N LEU A 496 35.17 8.36 -5.32
CA LEU A 496 33.97 7.78 -5.91
C LEU A 496 33.73 6.36 -5.39
N ILE A 497 34.79 5.52 -5.28
CA ILE A 497 34.68 4.16 -4.74
C ILE A 497 34.23 4.19 -3.28
N GLU A 498 34.76 5.06 -2.45
CA GLU A 498 34.33 5.22 -1.05
C GLU A 498 32.88 5.72 -0.96
N TYR A 499 32.48 6.65 -1.84
CA TYR A 499 31.08 7.07 -1.92
C TYR A 499 30.16 5.90 -2.24
N LEU A 500 30.54 5.05 -3.19
CA LEU A 500 29.76 3.85 -3.53
C LEU A 500 29.71 2.85 -2.39
N GLN A 501 30.81 2.68 -1.65
CA GLN A 501 30.81 1.86 -0.44
C GLN A 501 29.76 2.36 0.57
N LYS A 502 29.74 3.66 0.82
CA LYS A 502 28.75 4.30 1.71
C LYS A 502 27.33 4.18 1.15
N ALA A 503 27.13 4.33 -0.16
CA ALA A 503 25.82 4.22 -0.81
C ALA A 503 25.25 2.81 -0.75
N ILE A 504 26.07 1.78 -0.97
CA ILE A 504 25.67 0.38 -0.82
C ILE A 504 25.45 0.05 0.65
N GLY A 505 26.30 0.49 1.55
CA GLY A 505 26.11 0.35 2.99
C GLY A 505 24.80 0.97 3.49
N TYR A 506 24.47 2.18 3.02
CA TYR A 506 23.18 2.82 3.26
C TYR A 506 22.03 1.95 2.72
N SER A 507 22.24 1.26 1.62
CA SER A 507 21.24 0.41 0.98
C SER A 507 20.97 -0.90 1.73
N LEU A 508 21.84 -1.33 2.65
CA LEU A 508 21.56 -2.43 3.57
C LEU A 508 20.46 -2.09 4.57
N THR A 509 20.26 -0.81 4.87
CA THR A 509 19.26 -0.33 5.84
C THR A 509 17.87 -0.17 5.23
N GLY A 510 16.82 -0.14 6.05
CA GLY A 510 15.45 0.19 5.64
C GLY A 510 15.10 1.68 5.77
N VAL A 511 16.08 2.60 5.81
CA VAL A 511 15.81 4.04 5.92
C VAL A 511 16.06 4.78 4.60
N THR A 512 15.32 5.87 4.35
CA THR A 512 15.39 6.68 3.12
C THR A 512 15.74 8.14 3.38
N LYS A 513 16.47 8.43 4.48
CA LYS A 513 16.73 9.79 4.96
C LYS A 513 17.51 10.68 4.00
N GLU A 514 18.34 10.13 3.12
CA GLU A 514 19.11 10.88 2.13
C GLU A 514 18.23 11.42 0.99
N GLN A 515 17.05 10.85 0.80
CA GLN A 515 16.06 11.26 -0.22
C GLN A 515 16.61 11.28 -1.65
N ILE A 516 17.39 10.28 -2.04
CA ILE A 516 18.11 10.24 -3.32
C ILE A 516 17.77 9.01 -4.15
N MET A 517 18.01 9.14 -5.46
CA MET A 517 17.95 8.09 -6.47
C MET A 517 19.27 8.10 -7.24
N PHE A 518 19.89 6.95 -7.37
CA PHE A 518 21.16 6.79 -8.07
C PHE A 518 20.93 6.46 -9.54
N PHE A 519 21.63 7.16 -10.43
CA PHE A 519 21.65 6.89 -11.87
C PHE A 519 23.04 6.39 -12.28
N LEU A 520 23.13 5.15 -12.72
CA LEU A 520 24.36 4.55 -13.24
C LEU A 520 24.38 4.75 -14.75
N PHE A 521 25.17 5.70 -15.20
CA PHE A 521 25.20 6.12 -16.59
C PHE A 521 26.49 5.74 -17.31
N GLY A 522 26.38 5.20 -18.54
CA GLY A 522 27.56 4.92 -19.40
C GLY A 522 27.22 4.00 -20.59
N ASN A 523 28.05 4.00 -21.63
CA ASN A 523 27.77 3.50 -22.97
C ASN A 523 28.06 2.00 -23.22
N GLY A 524 27.80 1.11 -22.23
CA GLY A 524 28.04 -0.33 -22.41
C GLY A 524 29.49 -0.76 -22.14
N ARG A 525 29.69 -2.07 -21.89
CA ARG A 525 31.00 -2.69 -21.56
C ARG A 525 31.81 -1.93 -20.48
N ASN A 526 31.15 -1.47 -19.42
CA ASN A 526 31.73 -0.59 -18.41
C ASN A 526 31.54 -1.11 -16.97
N GLY A 527 31.15 -2.36 -16.82
CA GLY A 527 31.01 -3.00 -15.52
C GLY A 527 29.70 -2.72 -14.77
N LYS A 528 28.76 -1.88 -15.28
CA LYS A 528 27.48 -1.57 -14.61
C LYS A 528 26.71 -2.83 -14.19
N SER A 529 26.49 -3.76 -15.15
CA SER A 529 25.69 -4.98 -14.89
C SER A 529 26.39 -5.87 -13.86
N THR A 530 27.73 -6.04 -13.96
CA THR A 530 28.51 -6.80 -12.98
C THR A 530 28.37 -6.20 -11.58
N PHE A 531 28.51 -4.87 -11.46
CA PHE A 531 28.33 -4.15 -10.19
C PHE A 531 26.94 -4.40 -9.59
N ILE A 532 25.86 -4.20 -10.36
CA ILE A 532 24.49 -4.37 -9.88
C ILE A 532 24.20 -5.82 -9.48
N ASN A 533 24.64 -6.80 -10.28
CA ASN A 533 24.38 -8.21 -9.99
C ASN A 533 25.05 -8.64 -8.69
N VAL A 534 26.31 -8.28 -8.46
CA VAL A 534 27.02 -8.57 -7.20
C VAL A 534 26.28 -7.96 -6.00
N ILE A 535 25.81 -6.72 -6.11
CA ILE A 535 25.06 -6.07 -5.02
C ILE A 535 23.71 -6.75 -4.78
N GLN A 536 23.02 -7.18 -5.84
CA GLN A 536 21.77 -7.94 -5.69
C GLN A 536 22.01 -9.29 -5.01
N ASP A 537 23.08 -10.00 -5.37
CA ASP A 537 23.43 -11.28 -4.79
C ASP A 537 23.73 -11.18 -3.28
N ILE A 538 24.51 -10.16 -2.85
CA ILE A 538 24.78 -9.96 -1.42
C ILE A 538 23.56 -9.49 -0.63
N LEU A 539 22.58 -8.85 -1.28
CA LEU A 539 21.36 -8.38 -0.61
C LEU A 539 20.26 -9.46 -0.55
N GLY A 540 20.27 -10.42 -1.47
CA GLY A 540 19.29 -11.50 -1.52
C GLY A 540 17.86 -11.00 -1.51
N ASP A 541 17.04 -11.42 -0.54
CA ASP A 541 15.63 -11.05 -0.44
C ASP A 541 15.36 -9.55 -0.27
N TYR A 542 16.35 -8.78 0.19
CA TYR A 542 16.26 -7.33 0.33
C TYR A 542 16.39 -6.58 -1.00
N ALA A 543 16.82 -7.26 -2.08
CA ALA A 543 16.93 -6.69 -3.40
C ALA A 543 15.71 -7.05 -4.26
N ARG A 544 15.31 -6.13 -5.12
CA ARG A 544 14.30 -6.34 -6.18
C ARG A 544 14.77 -5.69 -7.47
N GLN A 545 14.44 -6.34 -8.58
CA GLN A 545 14.62 -5.76 -9.91
C GLN A 545 13.25 -5.38 -10.47
N THR A 546 13.18 -4.23 -11.13
CA THR A 546 12.00 -3.76 -11.84
C THR A 546 12.35 -3.22 -13.21
N ASN A 547 11.34 -3.02 -14.05
CA ASN A 547 11.52 -2.38 -15.35
C ASN A 547 11.71 -0.86 -15.14
N SER A 548 12.55 -0.22 -15.94
CA SER A 548 12.74 1.24 -15.96
C SER A 548 11.42 2.00 -16.14
N ASP A 549 10.47 1.47 -16.90
CA ASP A 549 9.12 2.04 -17.11
C ASP A 549 8.36 2.31 -15.82
N THR A 550 8.72 1.64 -14.72
CA THR A 550 8.16 1.90 -13.39
C THR A 550 8.39 3.34 -12.97
N PHE A 551 9.55 3.93 -13.32
CA PHE A 551 9.95 5.28 -12.92
C PHE A 551 9.81 6.31 -14.05
N LEU A 552 9.39 5.90 -15.24
CA LEU A 552 9.22 6.74 -16.40
C LEU A 552 7.74 7.15 -16.59
N LYS A 553 7.53 8.23 -17.31
CA LYS A 553 6.18 8.75 -17.55
C LYS A 553 5.48 7.92 -18.62
N LYS A 554 4.44 7.18 -18.23
CA LYS A 554 3.61 6.39 -19.15
C LYS A 554 2.67 7.29 -19.97
N LYS A 555 2.49 6.97 -21.26
CA LYS A 555 1.55 7.69 -22.14
C LYS A 555 0.09 7.49 -21.71
N ASN A 556 -0.24 6.30 -21.19
CA ASN A 556 -1.53 5.95 -20.63
C ASN A 556 -1.33 5.52 -19.17
N ASP A 557 -1.64 6.41 -18.25
CA ASP A 557 -1.59 6.11 -16.82
C ASP A 557 -2.89 5.39 -16.43
N SER A 558 -2.87 4.06 -16.43
CA SER A 558 -4.01 3.23 -16.03
C SER A 558 -4.27 3.23 -14.52
N GLY A 559 -3.51 3.99 -13.75
CA GLY A 559 -3.67 4.12 -12.30
C GLY A 559 -3.34 2.87 -11.47
N ILE A 560 -2.97 1.75 -12.09
CA ILE A 560 -2.61 0.50 -11.39
C ILE A 560 -1.09 0.35 -11.42
N ASN A 561 -0.43 0.61 -10.29
CA ASN A 561 1.02 0.50 -10.15
C ASN A 561 1.40 -0.87 -9.56
N ASN A 562 1.14 -1.95 -10.29
CA ASN A 562 1.53 -3.31 -9.90
C ASN A 562 3.05 -3.45 -9.70
N ASP A 563 3.84 -2.77 -10.55
CA ASP A 563 5.30 -2.81 -10.46
C ASP A 563 5.78 -2.17 -9.15
N VAL A 564 5.15 -1.08 -8.72
CA VAL A 564 5.46 -0.42 -7.44
C VAL A 564 5.01 -1.27 -6.24
N ALA A 565 3.89 -1.99 -6.35
CA ALA A 565 3.41 -2.88 -5.29
C ALA A 565 4.42 -4.00 -4.95
N ARG A 566 5.14 -4.50 -5.97
CA ARG A 566 6.19 -5.53 -5.80
C ARG A 566 7.44 -5.05 -5.06
N LEU A 567 7.59 -3.74 -4.88
CA LEU A 567 8.74 -3.14 -4.20
C LEU A 567 8.56 -3.01 -2.70
N ASP A 568 7.37 -3.35 -2.17
CA ASP A 568 7.09 -3.32 -0.73
C ASP A 568 8.09 -4.20 0.03
N GLY A 569 8.71 -3.63 1.06
CA GLY A 569 9.69 -4.27 1.91
C GLY A 569 11.07 -4.50 1.28
N ALA A 570 11.34 -4.07 0.05
CA ALA A 570 12.69 -4.05 -0.51
C ALA A 570 13.54 -2.95 0.16
N ARG A 571 14.87 -3.11 0.15
CA ARG A 571 15.86 -2.10 0.57
C ARG A 571 16.70 -1.58 -0.59
N PHE A 572 16.84 -2.38 -1.62
CA PHE A 572 17.56 -2.07 -2.85
C PHE A 572 16.66 -2.41 -4.04
N VAL A 573 16.54 -1.46 -4.97
CA VAL A 573 15.79 -1.65 -6.20
C VAL A 573 16.66 -1.28 -7.39
N SER A 574 16.96 -2.24 -8.26
CA SER A 574 17.58 -1.98 -9.55
C SER A 574 16.51 -1.80 -10.63
N ALA A 575 16.70 -0.80 -11.48
CA ALA A 575 15.91 -0.62 -12.69
C ALA A 575 16.86 -0.60 -13.89
N VAL A 576 16.57 -1.41 -14.90
CA VAL A 576 17.49 -1.65 -16.01
C VAL A 576 16.84 -1.21 -17.31
N GLU A 577 17.65 -0.53 -18.13
CA GLU A 577 17.40 -0.06 -19.49
C GLU A 577 16.19 0.86 -19.67
N SER A 578 16.46 2.04 -20.22
CA SER A 578 15.47 2.95 -20.77
C SER A 578 15.78 3.24 -22.22
N GLU A 579 14.73 3.30 -23.03
CA GLU A 579 14.85 3.80 -24.40
C GLU A 579 15.23 5.28 -24.39
N GLU A 580 15.83 5.75 -25.47
CA GLU A 580 16.16 7.15 -25.66
C GLU A 580 14.90 8.03 -25.70
N GLY A 581 14.99 9.25 -25.17
CA GLY A 581 13.91 10.23 -25.21
C GLY A 581 12.78 10.02 -24.19
N GLN A 582 12.88 9.04 -23.30
CA GLN A 582 11.88 8.81 -22.26
C GLN A 582 11.96 9.84 -21.12
N GLN A 583 10.80 10.26 -20.60
CA GLN A 583 10.70 11.27 -19.55
C GLN A 583 10.58 10.62 -18.16
N LEU A 584 11.37 11.11 -17.19
CA LEU A 584 11.28 10.69 -15.79
C LEU A 584 9.94 11.11 -15.16
N SER A 585 9.34 10.22 -14.38
CA SER A 585 8.16 10.53 -13.55
C SER A 585 8.58 11.25 -12.27
N GLU A 586 8.80 12.56 -12.35
CA GLU A 586 9.33 13.38 -11.25
C GLU A 586 8.47 13.31 -9.99
N ALA A 587 7.13 13.21 -10.13
CA ALA A 587 6.21 13.09 -9.02
C ALA A 587 6.44 11.77 -8.26
N LEU A 588 6.56 10.66 -9.00
CA LEU A 588 6.84 9.34 -8.41
C LEU A 588 8.21 9.32 -7.72
N VAL A 589 9.26 9.85 -8.37
CA VAL A 589 10.60 9.92 -7.76
C VAL A 589 10.58 10.74 -6.47
N LYS A 590 9.87 11.86 -6.44
CA LYS A 590 9.72 12.67 -5.21
C LYS A 590 8.99 11.91 -4.11
N GLN A 591 7.96 11.14 -4.46
CA GLN A 591 7.18 10.35 -3.52
C GLN A 591 8.00 9.18 -2.94
N ILE A 592 8.65 8.36 -3.78
CA ILE A 592 9.43 7.20 -3.33
C ILE A 592 10.66 7.58 -2.50
N THR A 593 11.29 8.72 -2.81
CA THR A 593 12.46 9.21 -2.07
C THR A 593 12.08 10.07 -0.87
N GLY A 594 10.84 10.55 -0.79
CA GLY A 594 10.37 11.45 0.27
C GLY A 594 10.04 10.77 1.59
N GLY A 595 9.95 9.42 1.62
CA GLY A 595 9.52 8.69 2.80
C GLY A 595 8.01 8.81 3.10
N GLU A 596 7.23 9.26 2.12
CA GLU A 596 5.77 9.36 2.23
C GLU A 596 5.12 7.99 1.97
N LYS A 597 3.98 7.74 2.62
CA LYS A 597 3.19 6.55 2.33
C LYS A 597 2.69 6.55 0.89
N MET A 598 2.83 5.42 0.26
CA MET A 598 2.35 5.16 -1.09
C MET A 598 1.19 4.19 -1.07
N SER A 599 0.18 4.47 -1.91
CA SER A 599 -0.90 3.53 -2.18
C SER A 599 -0.57 2.73 -3.45
N ALA A 600 -0.56 1.42 -3.33
CA ALA A 600 -0.33 0.50 -4.44
C ALA A 600 -1.29 -0.67 -4.36
N ARG A 601 -1.44 -1.42 -5.45
CA ARG A 601 -2.19 -2.68 -5.43
C ARG A 601 -1.59 -3.67 -6.43
N PHE A 602 -1.69 -4.94 -6.12
CA PHE A 602 -1.50 -5.99 -7.11
C PHE A 602 -2.69 -6.07 -8.05
N LEU A 603 -2.47 -6.61 -9.23
CA LEU A 603 -3.54 -6.78 -10.21
C LEU A 603 -4.68 -7.62 -9.58
N ARG A 604 -5.92 -7.10 -9.61
CA ARG A 604 -7.13 -7.71 -9.03
C ARG A 604 -7.15 -7.84 -7.50
N GLN A 605 -6.29 -7.12 -6.79
CA GLN A 605 -6.32 -7.05 -5.33
C GLN A 605 -6.72 -5.67 -4.84
N GLU A 606 -7.07 -5.55 -3.55
CA GLU A 606 -7.36 -4.30 -2.89
C GLU A 606 -6.12 -3.40 -2.78
N TYR A 607 -6.33 -2.10 -2.64
CA TYR A 607 -5.25 -1.15 -2.40
C TYR A 607 -4.69 -1.32 -0.98
N PHE A 608 -3.38 -1.34 -0.88
CA PHE A 608 -2.67 -1.26 0.39
C PHE A 608 -1.72 -0.06 0.41
N GLU A 609 -1.36 0.39 1.60
CA GLU A 609 -0.41 1.47 1.81
C GLU A 609 0.89 0.91 2.39
N PHE A 610 2.01 1.35 1.85
CA PHE A 610 3.32 1.07 2.40
C PHE A 610 4.22 2.31 2.34
N THR A 611 5.26 2.34 3.17
CA THR A 611 6.30 3.38 3.13
C THR A 611 7.52 2.81 2.42
N PRO A 612 8.02 3.44 1.34
CA PRO A 612 9.23 2.98 0.67
C PRO A 612 10.43 2.96 1.60
N GLU A 613 11.15 1.83 1.58
CA GLU A 613 12.38 1.60 2.36
C GLU A 613 13.61 1.43 1.47
N PHE A 614 13.38 1.38 0.17
CA PHE A 614 14.39 1.06 -0.83
C PHE A 614 15.09 2.30 -1.38
N LYS A 615 16.30 2.07 -1.82
CA LYS A 615 17.09 2.99 -2.65
C LYS A 615 17.07 2.48 -4.07
N VAL A 616 16.81 3.39 -5.02
CA VAL A 616 16.71 3.04 -6.44
C VAL A 616 18.05 3.28 -7.12
N PHE A 617 18.54 2.25 -7.80
CA PHE A 617 19.71 2.28 -8.71
C PHE A 617 19.21 2.09 -10.13
N PHE A 618 19.11 3.20 -10.85
CA PHE A 618 18.60 3.25 -12.21
C PHE A 618 19.76 3.14 -13.21
N THR A 619 19.84 2.01 -13.88
CA THR A 619 20.92 1.73 -14.86
C THR A 619 20.45 2.13 -16.24
N THR A 620 21.20 3.01 -16.92
CA THR A 620 20.82 3.52 -18.23
C THR A 620 22.02 3.88 -19.11
N ASN A 621 21.83 3.76 -20.42
CA ASN A 621 22.75 4.28 -21.44
C ASN A 621 22.29 5.66 -21.95
N HIS A 622 21.04 6.04 -21.70
CA HIS A 622 20.44 7.31 -22.09
C HIS A 622 19.87 8.03 -20.88
N LYS A 623 20.21 9.29 -20.73
CA LYS A 623 19.70 10.09 -19.60
C LYS A 623 18.21 10.39 -19.78
N PRO A 624 17.31 9.97 -18.88
CA PRO A 624 15.88 10.30 -18.98
C PRO A 624 15.65 11.81 -18.97
N ILE A 625 14.67 12.27 -19.74
CA ILE A 625 14.34 13.71 -19.82
C ILE A 625 13.72 14.16 -18.49
N ILE A 626 14.29 15.16 -17.84
CA ILE A 626 13.79 15.83 -16.65
C ILE A 626 13.35 17.24 -17.06
N LYS A 627 12.03 17.48 -17.06
CA LYS A 627 11.46 18.77 -17.46
C LYS A 627 11.35 19.77 -16.33
N GLY A 628 11.42 19.33 -15.07
CA GLY A 628 11.33 20.17 -13.90
C GLY A 628 12.62 20.93 -13.67
N GLY A 629 12.59 22.27 -13.83
CA GLY A 629 13.70 23.14 -13.45
C GLY A 629 13.84 23.35 -11.95
N ASP A 630 12.96 22.71 -11.11
CA ASP A 630 12.98 22.94 -9.67
C ASP A 630 14.14 22.16 -9.00
N ASN A 631 14.72 22.78 -7.97
CA ASN A 631 15.78 22.16 -7.19
C ASN A 631 15.31 20.90 -6.43
N GLY A 632 13.99 20.69 -6.32
CA GLY A 632 13.39 19.57 -5.61
C GLY A 632 13.66 18.22 -6.25
N ILE A 633 13.70 18.13 -7.59
CA ILE A 633 14.06 16.89 -8.28
C ILE A 633 15.58 16.73 -8.35
N TRP A 634 16.33 17.81 -8.71
CA TRP A 634 17.76 17.72 -8.94
C TRP A 634 18.57 17.35 -7.68
N ARG A 635 18.18 17.79 -6.48
CA ARG A 635 18.83 17.36 -5.24
C ARG A 635 18.72 15.85 -4.99
N ARG A 636 17.72 15.19 -5.60
CA ARG A 636 17.46 13.75 -5.45
C ARG A 636 18.24 12.90 -6.43
N ILE A 637 18.68 13.47 -7.53
CA ILE A 637 19.41 12.75 -8.58
C ILE A 637 20.90 12.71 -8.23
N LYS A 638 21.49 11.51 -8.26
CA LYS A 638 22.92 11.30 -8.13
C LYS A 638 23.40 10.51 -9.34
N LEU A 639 24.03 11.18 -10.28
CA LEU A 639 24.57 10.55 -11.48
C LEU A 639 25.95 9.97 -11.21
N ILE A 640 26.06 8.65 -11.23
CA ILE A 640 27.30 7.89 -11.10
C ILE A 640 27.83 7.60 -12.50
N PRO A 641 28.96 8.21 -12.90
CA PRO A 641 29.48 8.05 -14.25
C PRO A 641 30.32 6.77 -14.38
N PHE A 642 29.89 5.87 -15.27
CA PHE A 642 30.67 4.71 -15.72
C PHE A 642 31.33 5.07 -17.07
N THR A 643 32.40 5.81 -17.03
CA THR A 643 33.07 6.39 -18.21
C THR A 643 34.08 5.46 -18.90
N VAL A 644 34.53 4.43 -18.20
CA VAL A 644 35.50 3.47 -18.73
C VAL A 644 34.79 2.47 -19.65
N THR A 645 35.35 2.23 -20.82
CA THR A 645 34.97 1.11 -21.69
C THR A 645 36.03 0.03 -21.57
N ILE A 646 35.66 -1.15 -21.11
CA ILE A 646 36.58 -2.30 -20.96
C ILE A 646 36.84 -2.90 -22.34
N PRO A 647 38.09 -2.86 -22.85
CA PRO A 647 38.46 -3.54 -24.11
C PRO A 647 38.24 -5.04 -24.05
N GLU A 648 37.94 -5.67 -25.17
CA GLU A 648 37.65 -7.11 -25.24
C GLU A 648 38.85 -7.96 -24.75
N GLU A 649 40.05 -7.55 -25.03
CA GLU A 649 41.26 -8.23 -24.60
C GLU A 649 41.53 -8.15 -23.08
N LYS A 650 40.90 -7.20 -22.40
CA LYS A 650 40.96 -7.01 -20.93
C LYS A 650 39.76 -7.58 -20.21
N THR A 651 38.81 -8.20 -20.92
CA THR A 651 37.66 -8.82 -20.31
C THR A 651 38.08 -10.12 -19.63
N ASP A 652 37.91 -10.21 -18.33
CA ASP A 652 38.13 -11.43 -17.55
C ASP A 652 36.83 -12.27 -17.54
N PRO A 653 36.78 -13.41 -18.27
CA PRO A 653 35.59 -14.26 -18.31
C PRO A 653 35.32 -14.94 -16.98
N ASP A 654 36.32 -15.12 -16.11
CA ASP A 654 36.22 -15.76 -14.81
C ASP A 654 35.87 -14.76 -13.68
N LEU A 655 35.78 -13.47 -14.00
CA LEU A 655 35.45 -12.43 -12.99
C LEU A 655 34.18 -12.73 -12.19
N PRO A 656 33.07 -13.18 -12.81
CA PRO A 656 31.85 -13.50 -12.02
C PRO A 656 32.10 -14.57 -10.95
N GLU A 657 32.84 -15.62 -11.24
CA GLU A 657 33.15 -16.70 -10.28
C GLU A 657 34.15 -16.22 -9.20
N LYS A 658 35.13 -15.38 -9.56
CA LYS A 658 36.04 -14.76 -8.60
C LYS A 658 35.26 -13.88 -7.60
N LEU A 659 34.37 -13.03 -8.09
CA LEU A 659 33.54 -12.17 -7.25
C LEU A 659 32.58 -12.98 -6.38
N LYS A 660 32.04 -14.08 -6.90
CA LYS A 660 31.17 -14.98 -6.15
C LYS A 660 31.89 -15.63 -4.98
N SER A 661 33.15 -15.98 -5.14
CA SER A 661 33.97 -16.51 -4.04
C SER A 661 34.29 -15.47 -2.94
N GLU A 662 34.20 -14.18 -3.26
CA GLU A 662 34.46 -13.07 -2.33
C GLU A 662 33.21 -12.44 -1.73
N MET A 663 32.01 -13.01 -1.94
CA MET A 663 30.75 -12.44 -1.44
C MET A 663 30.76 -12.13 0.08
N PRO A 664 31.33 -12.95 0.98
CA PRO A 664 31.44 -12.58 2.39
C PRO A 664 32.25 -11.32 2.63
N GLY A 665 33.37 -11.13 1.91
CA GLY A 665 34.20 -9.94 1.96
C GLY A 665 33.49 -8.70 1.38
N ILE A 666 32.72 -8.89 0.31
CA ILE A 666 31.93 -7.80 -0.30
C ILE A 666 30.78 -7.37 0.65
N LEU A 667 30.16 -8.32 1.34
CA LEU A 667 29.16 -8.01 2.38
C LEU A 667 29.80 -7.23 3.53
N ARG A 668 30.98 -7.64 4.01
CA ARG A 668 31.77 -6.90 5.01
C ARG A 668 32.06 -5.49 4.51
N TRP A 669 32.59 -5.32 3.29
CA TRP A 669 32.86 -4.03 2.67
C TRP A 669 31.60 -3.12 2.66
N ALA A 670 30.42 -3.69 2.38
CA ALA A 670 29.16 -2.95 2.42
C ALA A 670 28.76 -2.56 3.86
N VAL A 671 28.96 -3.44 4.85
CA VAL A 671 28.69 -3.14 6.29
C VAL A 671 29.62 -2.03 6.80
N GLU A 672 30.90 -2.06 6.45
CA GLU A 672 31.83 -0.98 6.75
C GLU A 672 31.39 0.35 6.11
N GLY A 673 30.90 0.29 4.87
CA GLY A 673 30.30 1.43 4.20
C GLY A 673 29.07 1.98 4.94
N CYS A 674 28.25 1.11 5.52
CA CYS A 674 27.11 1.50 6.35
C CYS A 674 27.56 2.26 7.61
N LEU A 675 28.60 1.77 8.28
CA LEU A 675 29.17 2.42 9.47
C LEU A 675 29.79 3.78 9.13
N LYS A 676 30.52 3.89 8.01
CA LYS A 676 31.08 5.16 7.51
C LYS A 676 29.96 6.14 7.19
N TRP A 677 28.92 5.69 6.46
CA TRP A 677 27.77 6.53 6.12
C TRP A 677 27.06 7.09 7.37
N GLN A 678 26.87 6.30 8.40
CA GLN A 678 26.24 6.75 9.63
C GLN A 678 27.02 7.88 10.33
N LYS A 679 28.35 7.88 10.22
CA LYS A 679 29.24 8.92 10.81
C LYS A 679 29.31 10.16 9.96
N GLU A 680 29.41 10.02 8.64
CA GLU A 680 29.80 11.08 7.71
C GLU A 680 28.68 11.56 6.80
N GLY A 681 27.60 10.73 6.61
CA GLY A 681 26.59 10.93 5.58
C GLY A 681 27.12 10.61 4.17
N LEU A 682 26.25 10.79 3.17
CA LEU A 682 26.63 10.72 1.76
C LEU A 682 27.07 12.11 1.29
N LYS A 683 28.36 12.36 1.28
CA LYS A 683 28.95 13.58 0.74
C LYS A 683 29.35 13.33 -0.72
N ASP A 684 28.70 14.03 -1.66
CA ASP A 684 28.96 13.85 -3.08
C ASP A 684 30.43 14.18 -3.42
N PRO A 685 31.20 13.27 -4.05
CA PRO A 685 32.52 13.54 -4.59
C PRO A 685 32.43 14.45 -5.84
N LYS A 686 33.58 14.99 -6.28
CA LYS A 686 33.65 15.87 -7.46
C LYS A 686 33.08 15.20 -8.71
N ALA A 687 33.36 13.92 -8.92
CA ALA A 687 32.86 13.14 -10.07
C ALA A 687 31.31 13.16 -10.15
N ILE A 688 30.62 12.90 -9.04
CA ILE A 688 29.14 12.91 -9.00
C ILE A 688 28.57 14.32 -9.14
N LYS A 689 29.18 15.32 -8.47
CA LYS A 689 28.74 16.72 -8.60
C LYS A 689 28.80 17.19 -10.04
N ASN A 690 29.95 16.96 -10.70
CA ASN A 690 30.15 17.37 -12.08
C ASN A 690 29.23 16.61 -13.06
N ALA A 691 29.09 15.29 -12.89
CA ALA A 691 28.23 14.48 -13.73
C ALA A 691 26.75 14.87 -13.57
N THR A 692 26.29 15.12 -12.32
CA THR A 692 24.92 15.54 -12.05
C THR A 692 24.65 16.96 -12.57
N GLN A 693 25.62 17.87 -12.41
CA GLN A 693 25.52 19.22 -12.93
C GLN A 693 25.48 19.22 -14.47
N GLY A 694 26.36 18.46 -15.13
CA GLY A 694 26.32 18.29 -16.58
C GLY A 694 25.00 17.72 -17.07
N TYR A 695 24.43 16.73 -16.36
CA TYR A 695 23.10 16.20 -16.68
C TYR A 695 22.02 17.29 -16.57
N ARG A 696 22.09 18.16 -15.56
CA ARG A 696 21.15 19.27 -15.40
C ARG A 696 21.30 20.29 -16.56
N GLU A 697 22.53 20.57 -16.99
CA GLU A 697 22.83 21.47 -18.10
C GLU A 697 22.32 20.88 -19.42
N ASP A 698 22.52 19.59 -19.68
CA ASP A 698 21.99 18.89 -20.87
C ASP A 698 20.45 18.96 -20.95
N MET A 699 19.76 19.02 -19.81
CA MET A 699 18.29 19.13 -19.76
C MET A 699 17.79 20.58 -19.81
N ASP A 700 18.66 21.54 -19.79
CA ASP A 700 18.34 22.96 -19.77
C ASP A 700 18.34 23.59 -21.17
N ILE A 701 17.26 23.36 -21.92
CA ILE A 701 17.06 23.94 -23.26
C ILE A 701 16.96 25.49 -23.23
N LEU A 702 16.59 26.07 -22.08
CA LEU A 702 16.35 27.51 -21.98
C LEU A 702 17.62 28.30 -21.62
N GLY A 703 18.57 27.70 -20.89
CA GLY A 703 19.84 28.31 -20.50
C GLY A 703 20.67 28.79 -21.68
N PRO A 704 20.99 27.94 -22.67
CA PRO A 704 21.70 28.34 -23.87
C PRO A 704 21.03 29.50 -24.59
N PHE A 705 19.71 29.44 -24.80
CA PHE A 705 18.97 30.55 -25.41
C PHE A 705 19.17 31.88 -24.66
N ILE A 706 19.06 31.85 -23.32
CA ILE A 706 19.23 33.05 -22.49
C ILE A 706 20.64 33.58 -22.62
N ASN A 707 21.65 32.70 -22.52
CA ASN A 707 23.07 33.09 -22.60
C ASN A 707 23.46 33.67 -23.96
N GLU A 708 22.94 33.10 -25.03
CA GLU A 708 23.29 33.52 -26.39
C GLU A 708 22.49 34.75 -26.88
N ASN A 709 21.19 34.83 -26.50
CA ASN A 709 20.26 35.79 -27.11
C ASN A 709 19.75 36.88 -26.18
N CYS A 710 20.04 36.78 -24.86
CA CYS A 710 19.51 37.70 -23.88
C CYS A 710 20.61 38.42 -23.09
N THR A 711 20.35 39.70 -22.78
CA THR A 711 21.09 40.47 -21.79
C THR A 711 20.33 40.46 -20.47
N ILE A 712 21.03 40.09 -19.37
CA ILE A 712 20.46 40.05 -18.02
C ILE A 712 20.84 41.37 -17.32
N HIS A 713 19.83 42.14 -16.89
CA HIS A 713 20.02 43.37 -16.12
C HIS A 713 18.77 43.70 -15.31
N GLU A 714 18.92 44.21 -14.10
CA GLU A 714 17.79 44.44 -13.16
C GLU A 714 16.69 45.33 -13.76
N ASP A 715 17.06 46.33 -14.53
CA ASP A 715 16.12 47.25 -15.18
C ASP A 715 15.59 46.73 -16.54
N ALA A 716 16.08 45.60 -17.01
CA ALA A 716 15.65 45.05 -18.29
C ALA A 716 14.21 44.54 -18.23
N LYS A 717 13.44 44.83 -19.28
CA LYS A 717 12.04 44.40 -19.41
C LYS A 717 11.77 44.00 -20.86
N ILE A 718 11.07 42.88 -21.04
CA ILE A 718 10.67 42.45 -22.39
C ILE A 718 9.24 41.90 -22.40
N GLU A 719 8.53 42.11 -23.49
CA GLU A 719 7.22 41.47 -23.68
C GLU A 719 7.39 39.97 -23.85
N ALA A 720 6.66 39.19 -23.04
CA ALA A 720 6.74 37.73 -22.96
C ALA A 720 6.47 37.06 -24.33
N LYS A 721 5.58 37.60 -25.14
CA LYS A 721 5.29 37.14 -26.50
C LYS A 721 6.52 37.27 -27.41
N THR A 722 7.14 38.42 -27.40
CA THR A 722 8.34 38.72 -28.23
C THR A 722 9.50 37.82 -27.82
N LEU A 723 9.73 37.61 -26.52
CA LEU A 723 10.74 36.71 -26.01
C LEU A 723 10.48 35.25 -26.45
N TYR A 724 9.24 34.77 -26.34
CA TYR A 724 8.85 33.43 -26.77
C TYR A 724 8.97 33.19 -28.28
N GLU A 725 8.63 34.15 -29.09
CA GLU A 725 8.78 34.08 -30.54
C GLU A 725 10.27 33.96 -30.95
N ASN A 726 11.15 34.69 -30.28
CA ASN A 726 12.59 34.60 -30.52
C ASN A 726 13.17 33.25 -29.99
N TYR A 727 12.72 32.75 -28.85
CA TYR A 727 13.05 31.41 -28.34
C TYR A 727 12.64 30.33 -29.35
N LYS A 728 11.46 30.39 -29.94
CA LYS A 728 11.04 29.42 -30.96
C LYS A 728 11.92 29.47 -32.23
N LYS A 729 12.34 30.66 -32.66
CA LYS A 729 13.26 30.82 -33.80
C LYS A 729 14.63 30.21 -33.48
N TRP A 730 15.14 30.45 -32.27
CA TRP A 730 16.41 29.89 -31.81
C TRP A 730 16.31 28.36 -31.72
N CYS A 731 15.26 27.79 -31.18
CA CYS A 731 15.07 26.35 -31.15
C CYS A 731 15.05 25.74 -32.54
N PHE A 732 14.32 26.34 -33.47
CA PHE A 732 14.29 25.91 -34.88
C PHE A 732 15.67 25.95 -35.55
N GLN A 733 16.49 26.98 -35.24
CA GLN A 733 17.83 27.14 -35.82
C GLN A 733 18.87 26.13 -35.23
N ASN A 734 18.62 25.64 -34.00
CA ASN A 734 19.52 24.76 -33.30
C ASN A 734 18.98 23.32 -33.21
N ASP A 735 17.96 22.97 -33.99
CA ASP A 735 17.31 21.65 -33.99
C ASP A 735 16.79 21.22 -32.58
N GLU A 736 16.41 22.19 -31.74
CA GLU A 736 15.90 21.96 -30.39
C GLU A 736 14.37 21.91 -30.37
N ILE A 737 13.81 21.08 -29.45
CA ILE A 737 12.36 20.99 -29.26
C ILE A 737 11.87 22.17 -28.41
N ASP A 738 11.05 23.04 -28.97
CA ASP A 738 10.50 24.19 -28.27
C ASP A 738 9.54 23.84 -27.12
N LEU A 739 9.70 24.51 -26.00
CA LEU A 739 8.74 24.46 -24.89
C LEU A 739 7.43 25.14 -25.31
N LYS A 740 6.29 24.54 -24.92
CA LYS A 740 5.00 25.23 -25.06
C LYS A 740 5.01 26.54 -24.27
N ASN A 741 4.33 27.56 -24.75
CA ASN A 741 4.27 28.92 -24.19
C ASN A 741 4.12 28.93 -22.64
N ARG A 742 3.16 28.17 -22.10
CA ARG A 742 2.93 28.10 -20.65
C ARG A 742 4.12 27.52 -19.90
N SER A 743 4.80 26.51 -20.46
CA SER A 743 6.00 25.88 -19.87
C SER A 743 7.19 26.83 -19.93
N PHE A 744 7.38 27.54 -21.05
CA PHE A 744 8.41 28.55 -21.23
C PHE A 744 8.30 29.67 -20.18
N TYR A 745 7.13 30.24 -19.99
CA TYR A 745 6.91 31.30 -18.99
C TYR A 745 7.18 30.78 -17.57
N ARG A 746 6.70 29.57 -17.26
CA ARG A 746 6.94 28.95 -15.95
C ARG A 746 8.44 28.71 -15.69
N GLN A 747 9.21 28.33 -16.71
CA GLN A 747 10.65 28.13 -16.58
C GLN A 747 11.38 29.44 -16.30
N LEU A 748 10.97 30.57 -16.90
CA LEU A 748 11.49 31.90 -16.59
C LEU A 748 11.17 32.31 -15.15
N GLU A 749 9.93 32.09 -14.68
CA GLU A 749 9.53 32.36 -13.28
C GLU A 749 10.35 31.53 -12.29
N ILE A 750 10.61 30.24 -12.56
CA ILE A 750 11.44 29.36 -11.74
C ILE A 750 12.89 29.87 -11.65
N ARG A 751 13.42 30.52 -12.70
CA ARG A 751 14.75 31.14 -12.73
C ARG A 751 14.81 32.48 -12.03
N GLY A 752 13.69 32.97 -11.50
CA GLY A 752 13.62 34.19 -10.73
C GLY A 752 13.27 35.45 -11.56
N TYR A 753 12.98 35.29 -12.88
CA TYR A 753 12.52 36.43 -13.67
C TYR A 753 11.08 36.79 -13.31
N LYS A 754 10.87 38.03 -12.91
CA LYS A 754 9.58 38.51 -12.40
C LYS A 754 8.62 38.77 -13.55
N LYS A 755 7.46 38.09 -13.50
CA LYS A 755 6.36 38.27 -14.46
C LYS A 755 5.44 39.41 -14.00
N GLU A 756 5.09 40.30 -14.92
CA GLU A 756 4.17 41.43 -14.73
C GLU A 756 3.10 41.43 -15.81
N ASN A 757 1.84 41.69 -15.41
CA ASN A 757 0.73 41.93 -16.32
C ASN A 757 0.62 43.44 -16.62
N GLY A 758 0.78 43.80 -17.86
CA GLY A 758 0.67 45.18 -18.33
C GLY A 758 -0.71 45.48 -18.95
N ALA A 759 -0.87 46.70 -19.45
CA ALA A 759 -2.09 47.14 -20.14
C ALA A 759 -2.37 46.30 -21.40
N LYS A 760 -3.66 46.15 -21.80
CA LYS A 760 -4.12 45.44 -23.00
C LYS A 760 -3.75 43.95 -22.99
N ASN A 761 -3.79 43.27 -21.82
CA ASN A 761 -3.45 41.86 -21.64
C ASN A 761 -1.99 41.46 -22.06
N LYS A 762 -1.08 42.42 -22.12
CA LYS A 762 0.31 42.13 -22.38
C LYS A 762 1.02 41.64 -21.11
N VAL A 763 1.85 40.62 -21.25
CA VAL A 763 2.67 40.06 -20.16
C VAL A 763 4.13 40.43 -20.41
N TYR A 764 4.83 40.83 -19.38
CA TYR A 764 6.25 41.20 -19.42
C TYR A 764 7.05 40.37 -18.44
N PHE A 765 8.33 40.15 -18.78
CA PHE A 765 9.35 39.61 -17.84
C PHE A 765 10.37 40.72 -17.54
N HIS A 766 10.75 40.83 -16.27
CA HIS A 766 11.78 41.71 -15.75
C HIS A 766 13.07 40.94 -15.47
N GLY A 767 14.20 41.62 -15.55
CA GLY A 767 15.52 41.08 -15.28
C GLY A 767 16.23 40.55 -16.52
N LEU A 768 15.57 40.54 -17.69
CA LEU A 768 16.21 40.16 -18.96
C LEU A 768 15.57 40.88 -20.15
N THR A 769 16.33 41.03 -21.25
CA THR A 769 15.86 41.47 -22.57
C THR A 769 16.64 40.78 -23.67
N LEU A 770 16.18 40.81 -24.92
CA LEU A 770 16.96 40.30 -26.06
C LEU A 770 18.13 41.26 -26.34
N ASN A 771 19.27 40.70 -26.74
CA ASN A 771 20.48 41.47 -27.05
C ASN A 771 20.22 42.59 -28.03
N GLN A 772 19.35 42.38 -29.02
CA GLN A 772 18.94 43.39 -30.02
C GLN A 772 18.13 44.56 -29.44
N TYR A 773 17.58 44.44 -28.23
CA TYR A 773 16.83 45.49 -27.53
C TYR A 773 17.62 46.06 -26.35
N ALA A 774 18.83 45.56 -26.06
CA ALA A 774 19.69 46.11 -25.04
C ALA A 774 20.28 47.47 -25.53
N GLY A 775 19.86 48.56 -24.91
CA GLY A 775 20.41 49.89 -25.20
C GLY A 775 21.85 50.06 -24.68
N PRO A 776 22.57 51.10 -25.10
CA PRO A 776 24.00 51.30 -24.71
C PRO A 776 24.22 51.32 -23.21
N ASN A 777 23.26 51.76 -22.40
CA ASN A 777 23.36 51.83 -20.94
C ASN A 777 23.22 50.45 -20.27
N LEU A 778 22.71 49.45 -20.95
CA LEU A 778 22.60 48.05 -20.42
C LEU A 778 23.89 47.24 -20.66
N PHE A 779 24.76 47.69 -21.58
CA PHE A 779 26.06 47.05 -21.87
C PHE A 779 27.19 47.53 -20.95
N SER A 780 27.06 48.67 -20.30
CA SER A 780 28.10 49.19 -19.42
C SER A 780 28.31 48.45 -18.11
N GLY A 781 27.33 47.64 -17.68
CA GLY A 781 27.40 46.84 -16.43
C GLY A 781 27.88 45.39 -16.61
N VAL A 782 27.94 44.90 -17.86
CA VAL A 782 28.24 43.47 -18.13
C VAL A 782 29.75 43.16 -18.11
N LYS A 783 30.60 44.17 -18.36
CA LYS A 783 32.08 43.96 -18.34
C LYS A 783 32.69 43.85 -16.96
N GLU A 784 32.10 44.43 -15.92
CA GLU A 784 32.66 44.39 -14.57
C GLU A 784 32.27 43.13 -13.77
N LYS A 785 31.16 42.45 -14.11
CA LYS A 785 30.73 41.22 -13.41
C LYS A 785 31.33 39.93 -13.98
N ALA A 786 31.74 39.94 -15.25
CA ALA A 786 32.43 38.77 -15.86
C ALA A 786 33.89 38.66 -15.40
N GLU A 787 34.52 39.76 -15.04
CA GLU A 787 35.88 39.77 -14.44
C GLU A 787 35.86 39.54 -12.93
N GLY A 788 34.74 39.77 -12.25
CA GLY A 788 34.64 39.63 -10.77
C GLY A 788 34.38 38.19 -10.31
N VAL A 789 33.97 37.27 -11.16
CA VAL A 789 33.71 35.87 -10.80
C VAL A 789 34.92 34.96 -10.97
N ASN A 790 35.93 35.40 -11.76
CA ASN A 790 37.18 34.64 -11.94
C ASN A 790 38.34 35.07 -11.02
N LEU A 791 38.16 36.04 -10.09
CA LEU A 791 39.22 36.56 -9.26
C LEU A 791 39.11 36.27 -7.74
N VAL A 792 38.10 35.50 -7.31
CA VAL A 792 37.96 35.15 -5.87
C VAL A 792 38.68 33.85 -5.51
N ASN A 793 39.16 33.06 -6.48
CA ASN A 793 39.88 31.81 -6.18
C ASN A 793 41.39 31.81 -6.41
N GLN A 794 42.04 32.96 -6.56
CA GLN A 794 43.51 33.00 -6.68
C GLN A 794 44.28 34.00 -5.76
N SER A 795 43.64 34.60 -4.75
CA SER A 795 44.32 35.60 -3.91
C SER A 795 44.53 35.24 -2.43
N GLU A 796 44.41 33.94 -2.04
CA GLU A 796 44.78 33.52 -0.67
C GLU A 796 45.98 32.56 -0.58
N GLU A 797 46.67 32.21 -1.64
CA GLU A 797 47.84 31.31 -1.57
C GLU A 797 49.22 32.03 -1.79
N ASN A 798 49.30 33.36 -1.84
CA ASN A 798 50.59 34.05 -2.00
C ASN A 798 50.79 35.21 -1.03
N LYS A 799 50.66 34.97 0.27
CA LYS A 799 51.22 35.87 1.33
C LYS A 799 51.68 35.12 2.58
N THR A 800 52.63 34.21 2.44
CA THR A 800 53.49 33.82 3.57
C THR A 800 54.74 33.12 3.05
N SER A 801 55.59 33.86 2.43
CA SER A 801 57.00 33.45 2.25
C SER A 801 57.84 34.67 1.89
N THR A 802 58.12 35.51 2.89
CA THR A 802 59.31 36.35 2.95
C THR A 802 59.38 37.05 4.31
N ARG A 803 60.06 36.39 5.28
CA ARG A 803 60.83 36.97 6.34
C ARG A 803 61.20 35.94 7.40
N LYS A 804 62.42 35.42 7.24
CA LYS A 804 63.49 35.50 8.24
C LYS A 804 64.70 34.75 7.77
N LYS A 805 65.64 35.47 7.25
CA LYS A 805 67.05 35.20 7.48
C LYS A 805 67.40 35.91 8.81
N LEU A 806 67.81 35.19 9.71
CA LEU A 806 68.93 35.21 10.60
C LEU A 806 68.72 34.24 11.71
#